data_9033547707825a515d1675070bc54e09
#
_entry.id   9033547707825a515d1675070bc54e09
#
_cell.length_a   1.000
_cell.length_b   1.000
_cell.length_c   1.000
_cell.angle_alpha   90.00
_cell.angle_beta   90.00
_cell.angle_gamma   90.00
#
_symmetry.space_group_name_H-M   'P 1'
#
loop_
_entity.id
_entity.type
_entity.pdbx_description
1 polymer ?
#
loop_
_entity_poly.entity_id
_entity_poly.type
_entity_poly.pdbx_seq_one_letter_code
_entity_poly.pdbx_strand_id
1 'polypeptide(L)'
;MNESIIYLVPLLGILGLLVMAIKSAWVSKQDAGETNMKELAGYIADGAMAFLKAEWKVLSIFVVFAAALLAYSGTVHKIGDRELHSSWVIAISFIIGAVFSALAGYIGMKVATKANVRTTQAARTSLKQALKVSFTGGTVMGLGVAGLAIFGLGGLFIVFLKMFNVVEVNSDQMKTAIEVLTGFSLGAESIALFARVGGGIYTKAADVGADLVGKVEAGIPEDDVRNPATIADNVGDNVGDVAGMGADLFGSYVATILATMVLGQEISVADNFGGMSPILLPMVICGLGIVFSIVGTWFVTVKDEKSNVQNALNLGNWMSMGLTVIASYFVVNWMLPEGTISLRGIEFTKTGVFGAILVGTVVGAIMSIVTEYYTAMGKAPVNSIIQQSSTGHATNIIGGLSVGMKSTVIPILTLAGGIMGSYYCAGLYGVAIAAAGMMATTAMQLAIDAFGPIADNAGGIAEMSQLPPEVRERTDNLDAVGNTTAATGKGFAIASAALTSLALFAAFVGIAGIDAIDIYKAPVLAGLFVGGMIPFIFSALCIQAVGRAAMDMVQEVRRQFRDIPGIMEYKAKPEYEKCVAISTKASIREMMLPGGIALITPVIVGFIWGPEVLGGLLAGVTVSGVLMGIFQSNAGGAWDNAKKSFEKGVLINGEMFYKKSEPHKASVTGDTVGDPFKDTSGPSMNILIKLMSIVSLVIAPYIVGIGSTDKSEACCMKEEIIKCNINGQEYTCKSKEKCDSIMNATKKDIAELTGLYNVDGAHSSLGFSIEHTIVDTKGSITIDSGYVYLDAATGPKIFMQLDMTTINTQNSMRDSHLRDKEEFFNVNKFKKATFEATEISKNAELGEFAYVAKGKLTIKGIVKEVNLFFNYQGTKPDKDNINIAGFVGELSVACKDFGIKMGGIAKVEFTIEAAKPTN
;
A
#
# COMPACT_ATOMS: atom_id res chain seq x y z
N MET A 1 -0.60 -2.96 -34.77
CA MET A 1 -1.06 -2.39 -33.50
C MET A 1 -2.05 -1.26 -33.81
N ASN A 2 -3.25 -1.32 -33.28
CA ASN A 2 -4.19 -0.19 -33.44
C ASN A 2 -3.76 0.89 -32.44
N GLU A 3 -2.75 1.69 -32.83
CA GLU A 3 -2.08 2.67 -31.95
C GLU A 3 -2.97 3.84 -31.50
N SER A 4 -4.17 3.94 -32.08
CA SER A 4 -5.05 5.10 -31.85
C SER A 4 -5.52 5.26 -30.42
N ILE A 5 -5.72 4.16 -29.67
CA ILE A 5 -6.24 4.22 -28.30
C ILE A 5 -5.24 4.80 -27.30
N ILE A 6 -3.94 4.59 -27.54
CA ILE A 6 -2.89 5.15 -26.68
C ILE A 6 -2.95 6.67 -26.66
N TYR A 7 -3.27 7.32 -27.82
CA TYR A 7 -3.38 8.78 -27.88
C TYR A 7 -4.66 9.31 -27.23
N LEU A 8 -5.68 8.47 -27.03
CA LEU A 8 -6.91 8.87 -26.34
C LEU A 8 -6.61 9.27 -24.87
N VAL A 9 -5.68 8.56 -24.21
CA VAL A 9 -5.36 8.81 -22.80
C VAL A 9 -4.89 10.25 -22.55
N PRO A 10 -3.79 10.75 -23.18
CA PRO A 10 -3.36 12.13 -22.97
C PRO A 10 -4.37 13.15 -23.45
N LEU A 11 -5.21 12.84 -24.47
CA LEU A 11 -6.30 13.71 -24.91
C LEU A 11 -7.34 13.93 -23.81
N LEU A 12 -7.72 12.89 -23.06
CA LEU A 12 -8.62 13.01 -21.90
C LEU A 12 -8.00 13.89 -20.81
N GLY A 13 -6.69 13.75 -20.58
CA GLY A 13 -5.95 14.64 -19.70
C GLY A 13 -5.99 16.11 -20.17
N ILE A 14 -5.73 16.36 -21.45
CA ILE A 14 -5.79 17.70 -22.05
C ILE A 14 -7.19 18.29 -21.93
N LEU A 15 -8.25 17.50 -22.14
CA LEU A 15 -9.63 17.95 -21.96
C LEU A 15 -9.87 18.46 -20.53
N GLY A 16 -9.40 17.68 -19.53
CA GLY A 16 -9.46 18.10 -18.12
C GLY A 16 -8.75 19.43 -17.89
N LEU A 17 -7.53 19.59 -18.42
CA LEU A 17 -6.74 20.81 -18.30
C LEU A 17 -7.38 22.01 -19.02
N LEU A 18 -8.02 21.80 -20.16
CA LEU A 18 -8.75 22.86 -20.88
C LEU A 18 -9.96 23.36 -20.06
N VAL A 19 -10.76 22.43 -19.53
CA VAL A 19 -11.90 22.79 -18.67
C VAL A 19 -11.42 23.48 -17.39
N MET A 20 -10.33 22.99 -16.80
CA MET A 20 -9.64 23.62 -15.68
C MET A 20 -9.28 25.07 -15.98
N ALA A 21 -8.64 25.34 -17.14
CA ALA A 21 -8.25 26.68 -17.54
C ALA A 21 -9.47 27.62 -17.73
N ILE A 22 -10.55 27.12 -18.34
CA ILE A 22 -11.81 27.88 -18.51
C ILE A 22 -12.41 28.21 -17.15
N LYS A 23 -12.48 27.25 -16.23
CA LYS A 23 -13.01 27.45 -14.87
C LYS A 23 -12.13 28.41 -14.06
N SER A 24 -10.81 28.31 -14.15
CA SER A 24 -9.84 29.20 -13.50
C SER A 24 -9.99 30.64 -14.01
N ALA A 25 -10.17 30.82 -15.33
CA ALA A 25 -10.44 32.13 -15.93
C ALA A 25 -11.79 32.69 -15.44
N TRP A 26 -12.82 31.85 -15.31
CA TRP A 26 -14.11 32.23 -14.79
C TRP A 26 -14.02 32.71 -13.32
N VAL A 27 -13.35 31.98 -12.44
CA VAL A 27 -13.11 32.37 -11.03
C VAL A 27 -12.38 33.71 -10.98
N SER A 28 -11.34 33.88 -11.79
CA SER A 28 -10.54 35.13 -11.81
C SER A 28 -11.34 36.36 -12.25
N LYS A 29 -12.43 36.19 -13.00
CA LYS A 29 -13.32 37.28 -13.46
C LYS A 29 -14.40 37.66 -12.44
N GLN A 30 -14.63 36.86 -11.39
CA GLN A 30 -15.59 37.19 -10.35
C GLN A 30 -15.10 38.40 -9.56
N ASP A 31 -16.08 39.19 -9.03
CA ASP A 31 -15.75 40.34 -8.20
C ASP A 31 -15.02 39.93 -6.92
N ALA A 32 -13.94 40.62 -6.62
CA ALA A 32 -13.11 40.40 -5.43
C ALA A 32 -13.47 41.35 -4.27
N GLY A 33 -14.53 42.13 -4.41
CA GLY A 33 -15.02 42.99 -3.35
C GLY A 33 -14.22 44.28 -3.12
N GLU A 34 -14.26 44.78 -1.90
CA GLU A 34 -13.67 46.02 -1.45
C GLU A 34 -12.14 46.01 -1.39
N THR A 35 -11.53 47.19 -1.25
CA THR A 35 -10.06 47.34 -1.22
C THR A 35 -9.44 46.59 -0.03
N ASN A 36 -10.05 46.68 1.15
CA ASN A 36 -9.58 45.96 2.33
C ASN A 36 -9.57 44.44 2.12
N MET A 37 -10.63 43.88 1.56
CA MET A 37 -10.69 42.43 1.23
C MET A 37 -9.58 42.04 0.25
N LYS A 38 -9.29 42.86 -0.75
CA LYS A 38 -8.23 42.63 -1.73
C LYS A 38 -6.83 42.72 -1.11
N GLU A 39 -6.62 43.65 -0.15
CA GLU A 39 -5.36 43.78 0.57
C GLU A 39 -5.08 42.49 1.41
N LEU A 40 -6.07 42.03 2.21
CA LEU A 40 -5.97 40.84 3.00
C LEU A 40 -5.70 39.58 2.12
N ALA A 41 -6.45 39.43 1.04
CA ALA A 41 -6.24 38.37 0.06
C ALA A 41 -4.85 38.44 -0.59
N GLY A 42 -4.31 39.65 -0.76
CA GLY A 42 -2.94 39.88 -1.21
C GLY A 42 -1.92 39.31 -0.23
N TYR A 43 -2.03 39.63 1.07
CA TYR A 43 -1.13 39.09 2.11
C TYR A 43 -1.18 37.57 2.15
N ILE A 44 -2.36 36.95 2.06
CA ILE A 44 -2.54 35.49 2.02
C ILE A 44 -1.85 34.90 0.78
N ALA A 45 -2.08 35.48 -0.40
CA ALA A 45 -1.48 34.99 -1.65
C ALA A 45 0.05 35.13 -1.67
N ASP A 46 0.58 36.22 -1.16
CA ASP A 46 2.02 36.48 -1.09
C ASP A 46 2.70 35.58 -0.07
N GLY A 47 2.06 35.34 1.08
CA GLY A 47 2.51 34.39 2.10
C GLY A 47 2.57 32.96 1.56
N ALA A 48 1.50 32.50 0.89
CA ALA A 48 1.46 31.19 0.27
C ALA A 48 2.54 31.00 -0.80
N MET A 49 2.79 32.02 -1.61
CA MET A 49 3.88 32.02 -2.60
C MET A 49 5.26 32.03 -1.96
N ALA A 50 5.43 32.73 -0.83
CA ALA A 50 6.70 32.74 -0.09
C ALA A 50 7.02 31.34 0.46
N PHE A 51 6.03 30.67 1.04
CA PHE A 51 6.16 29.29 1.49
C PHE A 51 6.57 28.34 0.36
N LEU A 52 5.81 28.30 -0.74
CA LEU A 52 6.11 27.40 -1.87
C LEU A 52 7.50 27.65 -2.46
N LYS A 53 7.94 28.90 -2.59
CA LYS A 53 9.29 29.21 -3.06
C LYS A 53 10.38 28.67 -2.12
N ALA A 54 10.17 28.79 -0.81
CA ALA A 54 11.10 28.29 0.19
C ALA A 54 11.14 26.75 0.20
N GLU A 55 10.00 26.10 0.10
CA GLU A 55 9.85 24.64 -0.01
C GLU A 55 10.53 24.11 -1.28
N TRP A 56 10.20 24.66 -2.46
CA TRP A 56 10.79 24.26 -3.72
C TRP A 56 12.31 24.40 -3.76
N LYS A 57 12.86 25.40 -3.09
CA LYS A 57 14.31 25.57 -2.99
C LYS A 57 14.97 24.37 -2.31
N VAL A 58 14.38 23.84 -1.24
CA VAL A 58 14.92 22.69 -0.52
C VAL A 58 14.63 21.40 -1.30
N LEU A 59 13.42 21.24 -1.83
CA LEU A 59 13.04 20.07 -2.60
C LEU A 59 13.80 19.94 -3.91
N SER A 60 14.19 21.04 -4.56
CA SER A 60 15.03 20.95 -5.77
C SER A 60 16.40 20.33 -5.49
N ILE A 61 17.00 20.59 -4.33
CA ILE A 61 18.27 19.95 -3.92
C ILE A 61 18.04 18.44 -3.75
N PHE A 62 16.96 18.05 -3.07
CA PHE A 62 16.59 16.65 -2.92
C PHE A 62 16.35 15.97 -4.28
N VAL A 63 15.59 16.61 -5.18
CA VAL A 63 15.28 16.07 -6.51
C VAL A 63 16.53 15.84 -7.33
N VAL A 64 17.49 16.78 -7.32
CA VAL A 64 18.76 16.63 -8.03
C VAL A 64 19.57 15.46 -7.47
N PHE A 65 19.64 15.33 -6.15
CA PHE A 65 20.38 14.24 -5.50
C PHE A 65 19.72 12.87 -5.80
N ALA A 66 18.41 12.76 -5.63
CA ALA A 66 17.67 11.52 -5.89
C ALA A 66 17.73 11.14 -7.38
N ALA A 67 17.61 12.12 -8.30
CA ALA A 67 17.77 11.89 -9.73
C ALA A 67 19.15 11.38 -10.10
N ALA A 68 20.20 11.91 -9.47
CA ALA A 68 21.58 11.44 -9.68
C ALA A 68 21.75 9.98 -9.22
N LEU A 69 21.17 9.60 -8.08
CA LEU A 69 21.18 8.21 -7.61
C LEU A 69 20.40 7.29 -8.55
N LEU A 70 19.21 7.70 -9.01
CA LEU A 70 18.42 6.94 -9.98
C LEU A 70 19.10 6.84 -11.35
N ALA A 71 19.77 7.90 -11.81
CA ALA A 71 20.55 7.83 -13.03
C ALA A 71 21.69 6.82 -12.91
N TYR A 72 22.40 6.84 -11.77
CA TYR A 72 23.46 5.87 -11.49
C TYR A 72 22.91 4.44 -11.43
N SER A 73 21.85 4.19 -10.68
CA SER A 73 21.23 2.87 -10.59
C SER A 73 20.78 2.35 -11.98
N GLY A 74 20.19 3.21 -12.80
CA GLY A 74 19.76 2.91 -14.15
C GLY A 74 20.88 2.62 -15.16
N THR A 75 22.16 2.85 -14.80
CA THR A 75 23.33 2.42 -15.61
C THR A 75 23.79 1.01 -15.25
N VAL A 76 23.30 0.43 -14.17
CA VAL A 76 23.64 -0.93 -13.76
C VAL A 76 22.79 -1.92 -14.54
N HIS A 77 23.35 -2.52 -15.58
CA HIS A 77 22.62 -3.47 -16.44
C HIS A 77 22.78 -4.93 -16.04
N LYS A 78 23.68 -5.25 -15.10
CA LYS A 78 23.92 -6.60 -14.61
C LYS A 78 24.27 -6.60 -13.13
N ILE A 79 23.67 -7.50 -12.37
CA ILE A 79 24.10 -7.86 -11.02
C ILE A 79 24.34 -9.37 -11.03
N GLY A 80 25.64 -9.78 -10.95
CA GLY A 80 26.03 -11.17 -11.19
C GLY A 80 25.72 -11.58 -12.63
N ASP A 81 25.00 -12.70 -12.81
CA ASP A 81 24.59 -13.20 -14.12
C ASP A 81 23.20 -12.70 -14.56
N ARG A 82 22.51 -11.89 -13.75
CA ARG A 82 21.19 -11.34 -14.09
C ARG A 82 21.29 -10.07 -14.89
N GLU A 83 20.55 -10.01 -15.99
CA GLU A 83 20.33 -8.78 -16.75
C GLU A 83 19.23 -7.95 -16.08
N LEU A 84 19.50 -6.67 -15.86
CA LEU A 84 18.55 -5.70 -15.35
C LEU A 84 17.98 -4.90 -16.52
N HIS A 85 16.67 -4.79 -16.57
CA HIS A 85 15.95 -4.02 -17.59
C HIS A 85 15.81 -2.55 -17.17
N SER A 86 16.88 -1.92 -16.68
CA SER A 86 16.86 -0.56 -16.17
C SER A 86 17.49 0.43 -17.15
N SER A 87 17.12 1.71 -17.02
CA SER A 87 17.67 2.79 -17.84
C SER A 87 17.85 4.07 -17.01
N TRP A 88 18.94 4.81 -17.26
CA TRP A 88 19.18 6.13 -16.66
C TRP A 88 18.01 7.13 -16.91
N VAL A 89 17.15 6.86 -17.88
CA VAL A 89 15.95 7.66 -18.21
C VAL A 89 14.96 7.69 -17.05
N ILE A 90 15.03 6.74 -16.09
CA ILE A 90 14.23 6.74 -14.86
C ILE A 90 14.43 8.05 -14.06
N ALA A 91 15.64 8.63 -14.10
CA ALA A 91 15.92 9.91 -13.45
C ALA A 91 15.16 11.07 -14.10
N ILE A 92 15.05 11.08 -15.43
CA ILE A 92 14.26 12.09 -16.15
C ILE A 92 12.77 11.93 -15.82
N SER A 93 12.27 10.70 -15.83
CA SER A 93 10.91 10.36 -15.44
C SER A 93 10.59 10.85 -14.02
N PHE A 94 11.50 10.62 -13.08
CA PHE A 94 11.44 11.10 -11.69
C PHE A 94 11.35 12.62 -11.61
N ILE A 95 12.22 13.35 -12.32
CA ILE A 95 12.20 14.83 -12.34
C ILE A 95 10.87 15.34 -12.88
N ILE A 96 10.36 14.76 -13.98
CA ILE A 96 9.07 15.16 -14.56
C ILE A 96 7.93 14.89 -13.57
N GLY A 97 7.93 13.76 -12.88
CA GLY A 97 6.95 13.44 -11.84
C GLY A 97 6.98 14.44 -10.67
N ALA A 98 8.16 14.77 -10.20
CA ALA A 98 8.36 15.78 -9.16
C ALA A 98 7.83 17.17 -9.59
N VAL A 99 8.16 17.61 -10.81
CA VAL A 99 7.68 18.88 -11.35
C VAL A 99 6.16 18.90 -11.51
N PHE A 100 5.55 17.82 -11.99
CA PHE A 100 4.10 17.75 -12.17
C PHE A 100 3.36 17.76 -10.83
N SER A 101 3.88 17.06 -9.81
CA SER A 101 3.33 17.09 -8.45
C SER A 101 3.40 18.51 -7.85
N ALA A 102 4.55 19.18 -7.96
CA ALA A 102 4.71 20.57 -7.53
C ALA A 102 3.78 21.52 -8.30
N LEU A 103 3.59 21.29 -9.60
CA LEU A 103 2.69 22.09 -10.44
C LEU A 103 1.22 21.87 -10.06
N ALA A 104 0.83 20.65 -9.72
CA ALA A 104 -0.52 20.33 -9.25
C ALA A 104 -0.85 21.10 -7.96
N GLY A 105 0.05 21.09 -6.97
CA GLY A 105 -0.09 21.90 -5.75
C GLY A 105 -0.13 23.41 -6.03
N TYR A 106 0.75 23.91 -6.91
CA TYR A 106 0.77 25.32 -7.30
C TYR A 106 -0.52 25.79 -7.95
N ILE A 107 -1.08 25.03 -8.89
CA ILE A 107 -2.34 25.35 -9.57
C ILE A 107 -3.46 25.45 -8.53
N GLY A 108 -3.55 24.47 -7.64
CA GLY A 108 -4.54 24.43 -6.56
C GLY A 108 -4.46 25.69 -5.68
N MET A 109 -3.28 25.95 -5.10
CA MET A 109 -3.04 27.11 -4.23
C MET A 109 -3.33 28.44 -4.96
N LYS A 110 -2.86 28.59 -6.21
CA LYS A 110 -3.05 29.81 -7.01
C LYS A 110 -4.52 30.13 -7.27
N VAL A 111 -5.34 29.11 -7.45
CA VAL A 111 -6.78 29.29 -7.67
C VAL A 111 -7.53 29.47 -6.36
N ALA A 112 -7.15 28.72 -5.31
CA ALA A 112 -7.77 28.86 -4.00
C ALA A 112 -7.61 30.29 -3.44
N THR A 113 -6.40 30.84 -3.44
CA THR A 113 -6.14 32.22 -2.98
C THR A 113 -6.94 33.28 -3.74
N LYS A 114 -7.26 33.02 -5.02
CA LYS A 114 -8.17 33.89 -5.79
C LYS A 114 -9.63 33.64 -5.46
N ALA A 115 -10.02 32.40 -5.21
CA ALA A 115 -11.39 32.01 -4.93
C ALA A 115 -11.83 32.49 -3.54
N ASN A 116 -10.94 32.46 -2.54
CA ASN A 116 -11.23 32.83 -1.14
C ASN A 116 -11.99 34.19 -1.08
N VAL A 117 -11.37 35.29 -1.49
CA VAL A 117 -11.94 36.61 -1.43
C VAL A 117 -13.19 36.76 -2.32
N ARG A 118 -13.25 36.04 -3.44
CA ARG A 118 -14.39 36.05 -4.36
C ARG A 118 -15.58 35.28 -3.80
N THR A 119 -15.31 34.26 -3.01
CA THR A 119 -16.33 33.52 -2.25
C THR A 119 -16.91 34.40 -1.15
N THR A 120 -16.07 35.15 -0.44
CA THR A 120 -16.50 36.17 0.54
C THR A 120 -17.41 37.20 -0.10
N GLN A 121 -17.01 37.76 -1.23
CA GLN A 121 -17.83 38.74 -1.94
C GLN A 121 -19.14 38.13 -2.45
N ALA A 122 -19.12 36.88 -2.96
CA ALA A 122 -20.32 36.19 -3.41
C ALA A 122 -21.26 35.86 -2.24
N ALA A 123 -20.73 35.59 -1.04
CA ALA A 123 -21.51 35.38 0.17
C ALA A 123 -22.30 36.57 0.63
N ARG A 124 -21.92 37.81 0.25
CA ARG A 124 -22.73 39.01 0.47
C ARG A 124 -24.06 38.96 -0.28
N THR A 125 -24.12 38.23 -1.38
CA THR A 125 -25.33 38.13 -2.20
C THR A 125 -26.19 36.94 -1.83
N SER A 126 -25.63 35.73 -1.79
CA SER A 126 -26.36 34.50 -1.45
C SER A 126 -25.44 33.31 -1.21
N LEU A 127 -25.91 32.33 -0.43
CA LEU A 127 -25.26 31.02 -0.24
C LEU A 127 -25.01 30.30 -1.58
N LYS A 128 -25.99 30.37 -2.50
CA LYS A 128 -25.89 29.79 -3.84
C LYS A 128 -24.71 30.34 -4.64
N GLN A 129 -24.48 31.65 -4.61
CA GLN A 129 -23.35 32.26 -5.33
C GLN A 129 -22.02 31.96 -4.64
N ALA A 130 -21.97 31.97 -3.32
CA ALA A 130 -20.79 31.60 -2.54
C ALA A 130 -20.37 30.15 -2.85
N LEU A 131 -21.30 29.19 -2.78
CA LEU A 131 -21.05 27.79 -3.15
C LEU A 131 -20.55 27.67 -4.60
N LYS A 132 -21.17 28.42 -5.54
CA LYS A 132 -20.74 28.34 -6.94
C LYS A 132 -19.30 28.77 -7.15
N VAL A 133 -18.85 29.84 -6.46
CA VAL A 133 -17.48 30.34 -6.59
C VAL A 133 -16.48 29.39 -5.89
N SER A 134 -16.73 29.03 -4.64
CA SER A 134 -15.84 28.14 -3.87
C SER A 134 -15.71 26.78 -4.52
N PHE A 135 -16.81 26.13 -4.90
CA PHE A 135 -16.80 24.84 -5.56
C PHE A 135 -16.17 24.89 -6.96
N THR A 136 -16.32 26.00 -7.71
CA THR A 136 -15.60 26.15 -8.98
C THR A 136 -14.10 26.27 -8.74
N GLY A 137 -13.66 26.93 -7.67
CA GLY A 137 -12.26 26.95 -7.24
C GLY A 137 -11.72 25.53 -6.97
N GLY A 138 -12.45 24.74 -6.18
CA GLY A 138 -12.13 23.32 -5.96
C GLY A 138 -12.13 22.50 -7.25
N THR A 139 -13.08 22.74 -8.16
CA THR A 139 -13.13 22.05 -9.47
C THR A 139 -11.88 22.30 -10.30
N VAL A 140 -11.32 23.50 -10.28
CA VAL A 140 -10.06 23.82 -10.98
C VAL A 140 -8.93 22.96 -10.46
N MET A 141 -8.83 22.79 -9.14
CA MET A 141 -7.82 21.93 -8.52
C MET A 141 -8.02 20.46 -8.92
N GLY A 142 -9.23 19.94 -8.77
CA GLY A 142 -9.52 18.52 -9.08
C GLY A 142 -9.22 18.16 -10.53
N LEU A 143 -9.66 19.00 -11.47
CA LEU A 143 -9.38 18.79 -12.90
C LEU A 143 -7.91 19.02 -13.26
N GLY A 144 -7.24 19.95 -12.58
CA GLY A 144 -5.82 20.20 -12.76
C GLY A 144 -4.97 18.98 -12.37
N VAL A 145 -5.23 18.44 -11.18
CA VAL A 145 -4.54 17.26 -10.64
C VAL A 145 -4.75 16.03 -11.54
N ALA A 146 -6.02 15.65 -11.79
CA ALA A 146 -6.32 14.47 -12.59
C ALA A 146 -5.88 14.64 -14.07
N GLY A 147 -6.06 15.84 -14.63
CA GLY A 147 -5.63 16.17 -16.00
C GLY A 147 -4.11 16.08 -16.17
N LEU A 148 -3.33 16.65 -15.24
CA LEU A 148 -1.87 16.53 -15.26
C LEU A 148 -1.40 15.09 -15.10
N ALA A 149 -2.04 14.30 -14.22
CA ALA A 149 -1.66 12.92 -13.99
C ALA A 149 -1.88 12.04 -15.24
N ILE A 150 -3.06 12.11 -15.85
CA ILE A 150 -3.39 11.35 -17.07
C ILE A 150 -2.57 11.84 -18.27
N PHE A 151 -2.37 13.15 -18.40
CA PHE A 151 -1.52 13.70 -19.45
C PHE A 151 -0.06 13.30 -19.28
N GLY A 152 0.49 13.39 -18.06
CA GLY A 152 1.88 13.06 -17.76
C GLY A 152 2.16 11.58 -17.93
N LEU A 153 1.36 10.73 -17.29
CA LEU A 153 1.56 9.28 -17.33
C LEU A 153 1.35 8.73 -18.76
N GLY A 154 0.25 9.09 -19.41
CA GLY A 154 -0.07 8.65 -20.75
C GLY A 154 0.90 9.21 -21.81
N GLY A 155 1.31 10.48 -21.67
CA GLY A 155 2.28 11.11 -22.56
C GLY A 155 3.67 10.48 -22.44
N LEU A 156 4.17 10.29 -21.22
CA LEU A 156 5.45 9.62 -20.98
C LEU A 156 5.44 8.17 -21.44
N PHE A 157 4.35 7.45 -21.21
CA PHE A 157 4.23 6.07 -21.67
C PHE A 157 4.39 5.99 -23.20
N ILE A 158 3.73 6.87 -23.97
CA ILE A 158 3.90 6.95 -25.43
C ILE A 158 5.36 7.24 -25.82
N VAL A 159 5.99 8.19 -25.11
CA VAL A 159 7.39 8.56 -25.38
C VAL A 159 8.31 7.36 -25.12
N PHE A 160 8.13 6.62 -24.02
CA PHE A 160 8.98 5.48 -23.68
C PHE A 160 8.74 4.28 -24.60
N LEU A 161 7.50 4.01 -25.02
CA LEU A 161 7.23 2.97 -26.02
C LEU A 161 7.99 3.23 -27.32
N LYS A 162 8.05 4.49 -27.78
CA LYS A 162 8.80 4.87 -28.98
C LYS A 162 10.30 4.88 -28.73
N MET A 163 10.76 5.39 -27.58
CA MET A 163 12.19 5.49 -27.24
C MET A 163 12.84 4.11 -27.14
N PHE A 164 12.17 3.15 -26.53
CA PHE A 164 12.68 1.78 -26.37
C PHE A 164 12.28 0.85 -27.53
N ASN A 165 11.64 1.37 -28.57
CA ASN A 165 11.18 0.60 -29.73
C ASN A 165 10.37 -0.64 -29.35
N VAL A 166 9.39 -0.49 -28.45
CA VAL A 166 8.54 -1.57 -27.97
C VAL A 166 7.65 -2.09 -29.10
N VAL A 167 7.80 -3.37 -29.47
CA VAL A 167 7.01 -4.03 -30.50
C VAL A 167 5.98 -4.98 -29.88
N GLU A 168 6.38 -5.68 -28.83
CA GLU A 168 5.57 -6.71 -28.14
C GLU A 168 5.40 -6.38 -26.65
N VAL A 169 4.25 -6.74 -26.08
CA VAL A 169 3.93 -6.47 -24.67
C VAL A 169 4.82 -7.27 -23.72
N ASN A 170 5.15 -8.50 -24.08
CA ASN A 170 5.99 -9.37 -23.25
C ASN A 170 7.50 -9.19 -23.46
N SER A 171 7.90 -8.11 -24.15
CA SER A 171 9.31 -7.82 -24.43
C SER A 171 10.02 -7.18 -23.23
N ASP A 172 11.34 -7.33 -23.19
CA ASP A 172 12.18 -6.66 -22.20
C ASP A 172 12.17 -5.13 -22.36
N GLN A 173 11.93 -4.65 -23.58
CA GLN A 173 11.73 -3.25 -23.89
C GLN A 173 10.47 -2.69 -23.20
N MET A 174 9.39 -3.46 -23.15
CA MET A 174 8.18 -3.06 -22.42
C MET A 174 8.42 -3.02 -20.91
N LYS A 175 9.13 -4.01 -20.35
CA LYS A 175 9.52 -4.02 -18.94
C LYS A 175 10.34 -2.77 -18.61
N THR A 176 11.34 -2.43 -19.44
CA THR A 176 12.14 -1.21 -19.28
C THR A 176 11.26 0.05 -19.35
N ALA A 177 10.32 0.14 -20.28
CA ALA A 177 9.44 1.29 -20.43
C ALA A 177 8.56 1.50 -19.17
N ILE A 178 8.01 0.43 -18.63
CA ILE A 178 7.20 0.48 -17.40
C ILE A 178 8.08 0.75 -16.17
N GLU A 179 9.27 0.15 -16.07
CA GLU A 179 10.20 0.43 -14.97
C GLU A 179 10.62 1.90 -14.97
N VAL A 180 10.98 2.47 -16.10
CA VAL A 180 11.31 3.90 -16.22
C VAL A 180 10.12 4.78 -15.81
N LEU A 181 8.90 4.34 -16.10
CA LEU A 181 7.68 5.05 -15.72
C LEU A 181 7.46 5.03 -14.18
N THR A 182 8.01 4.05 -13.45
CA THR A 182 7.96 4.06 -11.98
C THR A 182 8.67 5.26 -11.39
N GLY A 183 9.69 5.76 -12.07
CA GLY A 183 10.37 7.01 -11.70
C GLY A 183 9.43 8.21 -11.63
N PHE A 184 8.46 8.33 -12.56
CA PHE A 184 7.45 9.39 -12.53
C PHE A 184 6.60 9.34 -11.26
N SER A 185 6.17 8.15 -10.86
CA SER A 185 5.41 7.96 -9.63
C SER A 185 6.25 8.22 -8.37
N LEU A 186 7.51 7.76 -8.35
CA LEU A 186 8.43 8.03 -7.24
C LEU A 186 8.68 9.53 -7.05
N GLY A 187 8.87 10.26 -8.16
CA GLY A 187 9.03 11.72 -8.12
C GLY A 187 7.78 12.42 -7.60
N ALA A 188 6.61 12.00 -8.08
CA ALA A 188 5.32 12.54 -7.66
C ALA A 188 5.07 12.33 -6.16
N GLU A 189 5.22 11.12 -5.65
CA GLU A 189 4.98 10.77 -4.24
C GLU A 189 6.04 11.38 -3.30
N SER A 190 7.28 11.52 -3.76
CA SER A 190 8.32 12.17 -2.96
C SER A 190 7.98 13.64 -2.69
N ILE A 191 7.59 14.39 -3.71
CA ILE A 191 7.16 15.79 -3.54
C ILE A 191 5.87 15.86 -2.71
N ALA A 192 4.92 14.96 -2.96
CA ALA A 192 3.67 14.89 -2.22
C ALA A 192 3.90 14.72 -0.71
N LEU A 193 4.84 13.85 -0.29
CA LEU A 193 5.14 13.65 1.12
C LEU A 193 5.64 14.93 1.79
N PHE A 194 6.62 15.59 1.19
CA PHE A 194 7.19 16.80 1.77
C PHE A 194 6.16 17.94 1.78
N ALA A 195 5.43 18.14 0.69
CA ALA A 195 4.40 19.17 0.60
C ALA A 195 3.27 18.92 1.62
N ARG A 196 2.84 17.66 1.82
CA ARG A 196 1.78 17.34 2.79
C ARG A 196 2.25 17.49 4.24
N VAL A 197 3.43 16.98 4.58
CA VAL A 197 4.00 17.10 5.93
C VAL A 197 4.37 18.54 6.23
N GLY A 198 5.08 19.21 5.33
CA GLY A 198 5.48 20.61 5.50
C GLY A 198 4.29 21.57 5.56
N GLY A 199 3.36 21.43 4.61
CA GLY A 199 2.12 22.22 4.60
C GLY A 199 1.28 22.00 5.86
N GLY A 200 1.09 20.77 6.30
CA GLY A 200 0.34 20.43 7.51
C GLY A 200 1.00 20.99 8.79
N ILE A 201 2.34 20.89 8.90
CA ILE A 201 3.07 21.51 10.03
C ILE A 201 2.92 23.04 10.00
N TYR A 202 2.99 23.64 8.81
CA TYR A 202 2.79 25.09 8.65
C TYR A 202 1.43 25.52 9.14
N THR A 203 0.36 24.92 8.56
CA THR A 203 -1.04 25.24 8.86
C THR A 203 -1.30 25.13 10.35
N LYS A 204 -0.98 24.01 10.95
CA LYS A 204 -1.34 23.76 12.36
C LYS A 204 -0.44 24.46 13.36
N ALA A 205 0.77 24.86 12.99
CA ALA A 205 1.57 25.75 13.80
C ALA A 205 0.97 27.16 13.87
N ALA A 206 0.45 27.68 12.76
CA ALA A 206 -0.19 28.98 12.69
C ALA A 206 -1.54 28.98 13.43
N ASP A 207 -2.40 27.99 13.15
CA ASP A 207 -3.72 27.82 13.74
C ASP A 207 -3.64 27.66 15.27
N VAL A 208 -2.88 26.70 15.80
CA VAL A 208 -2.68 26.50 17.24
C VAL A 208 -2.08 27.74 17.91
N GLY A 209 -1.13 28.41 17.21
CA GLY A 209 -0.54 29.66 17.72
C GLY A 209 -1.54 30.81 17.78
N ALA A 210 -2.39 30.95 16.76
CA ALA A 210 -3.47 31.92 16.69
C ALA A 210 -4.52 31.64 17.77
N ASP A 211 -4.94 30.43 17.95
CA ASP A 211 -6.00 29.99 18.85
C ASP A 211 -5.60 30.15 20.32
N LEU A 212 -4.44 29.64 20.69
CA LEU A 212 -3.99 29.69 22.10
C LEU A 212 -3.85 31.12 22.61
N VAL A 213 -3.22 32.00 21.84
CA VAL A 213 -2.99 33.38 22.29
C VAL A 213 -4.19 34.27 21.99
N GLY A 214 -4.78 34.16 20.81
CA GLY A 214 -5.91 34.99 20.40
C GLY A 214 -7.19 34.66 21.16
N LYS A 215 -7.66 33.44 21.05
CA LYS A 215 -8.95 33.03 21.60
C LYS A 215 -8.89 32.77 23.12
N VAL A 216 -7.85 32.04 23.57
CA VAL A 216 -7.80 31.59 24.99
C VAL A 216 -7.19 32.67 25.89
N GLU A 217 -6.04 33.28 25.54
CA GLU A 217 -5.37 34.25 26.39
C GLU A 217 -5.95 35.67 26.22
N ALA A 218 -6.07 36.17 25.00
CA ALA A 218 -6.50 37.54 24.72
C ALA A 218 -8.03 37.71 24.63
N GLY A 219 -8.79 36.60 24.45
CA GLY A 219 -10.24 36.61 24.38
C GLY A 219 -10.82 37.30 23.14
N ILE A 220 -10.01 37.49 22.09
CA ILE A 220 -10.48 38.05 20.81
C ILE A 220 -11.17 36.99 19.96
N PRO A 221 -12.07 37.36 19.02
CA PRO A 221 -12.72 36.45 18.12
C PRO A 221 -11.72 35.63 17.27
N GLU A 222 -12.17 34.50 16.75
CA GLU A 222 -11.50 33.77 15.69
C GLU A 222 -11.39 34.67 14.46
N ASP A 223 -10.28 34.55 13.73
CA ASP A 223 -10.00 35.34 12.51
C ASP A 223 -9.97 36.86 12.72
N ASP A 224 -9.80 37.35 13.96
CA ASP A 224 -9.73 38.78 14.20
C ASP A 224 -8.44 39.39 13.61
N VAL A 225 -8.59 40.49 12.88
CA VAL A 225 -7.47 41.19 12.22
C VAL A 225 -6.38 41.68 13.19
N ARG A 226 -6.66 41.76 14.47
CA ARG A 226 -5.68 42.10 15.55
C ARG A 226 -4.73 40.96 15.84
N ASN A 227 -5.11 39.70 15.54
CA ASN A 227 -4.26 38.56 15.79
C ASN A 227 -3.15 38.46 14.73
N PRO A 228 -1.87 38.58 15.09
CA PRO A 228 -0.76 38.51 14.15
C PRO A 228 -0.65 37.19 13.35
N ALA A 229 -1.18 36.09 13.92
CA ALA A 229 -1.09 34.79 13.28
C ALA A 229 -2.23 34.50 12.32
N THR A 230 -3.34 35.26 12.27
CA THR A 230 -4.51 34.99 11.44
C THR A 230 -4.17 34.91 9.93
N ILE A 231 -3.31 35.79 9.42
CA ILE A 231 -2.86 35.70 8.02
C ILE A 231 -2.02 34.45 7.78
N ALA A 232 -1.15 34.08 8.74
CA ALA A 232 -0.37 32.85 8.62
C ALA A 232 -1.25 31.60 8.64
N ASP A 233 -2.32 31.61 9.42
CA ASP A 233 -3.32 30.54 9.47
C ASP A 233 -4.04 30.39 8.13
N ASN A 234 -4.62 31.45 7.60
CA ASN A 234 -5.23 31.48 6.26
C ASN A 234 -4.24 31.08 5.13
N VAL A 235 -2.96 31.44 5.23
CA VAL A 235 -1.91 30.96 4.33
C VAL A 235 -1.77 29.45 4.46
N GLY A 236 -1.80 28.93 5.69
CA GLY A 236 -1.69 27.52 6.02
C GLY A 236 -2.70 26.67 5.25
N ASP A 237 -3.98 27.01 5.31
CA ASP A 237 -5.04 26.29 4.60
C ASP A 237 -4.76 26.20 3.09
N ASN A 238 -4.24 27.28 2.49
CA ASN A 238 -3.91 27.28 1.07
C ASN A 238 -2.69 26.42 0.73
N VAL A 239 -1.69 26.32 1.61
CA VAL A 239 -0.47 25.53 1.34
C VAL A 239 -0.57 24.10 1.86
N GLY A 240 -1.21 23.88 3.01
CA GLY A 240 -1.38 22.54 3.61
C GLY A 240 -2.57 21.80 3.02
N ASP A 241 -3.77 22.41 3.14
CA ASP A 241 -5.01 21.72 2.80
C ASP A 241 -5.42 21.87 1.34
N VAL A 242 -4.81 22.78 0.59
CA VAL A 242 -4.99 22.83 -0.87
C VAL A 242 -3.75 22.32 -1.60
N ALA A 243 -2.59 22.97 -1.49
CA ALA A 243 -1.42 22.60 -2.29
C ALA A 243 -0.86 21.22 -1.89
N GLY A 244 -0.71 20.95 -0.58
CA GLY A 244 -0.23 19.67 -0.08
C GLY A 244 -1.16 18.49 -0.45
N MET A 245 -2.49 18.70 -0.34
CA MET A 245 -3.48 17.72 -0.74
C MET A 245 -3.49 17.49 -2.26
N GLY A 246 -3.29 18.55 -3.06
CA GLY A 246 -3.19 18.43 -4.50
C GLY A 246 -2.03 17.57 -4.96
N ALA A 247 -0.86 17.76 -4.34
CA ALA A 247 0.31 16.95 -4.59
C ALA A 247 0.10 15.48 -4.14
N ASP A 248 -0.54 15.24 -2.97
CA ASP A 248 -0.85 13.92 -2.45
C ASP A 248 -1.77 13.14 -3.39
N LEU A 249 -2.90 13.72 -3.79
CA LEU A 249 -3.84 13.03 -4.66
C LEU A 249 -3.32 12.88 -6.10
N PHE A 250 -2.44 13.78 -6.55
CA PHE A 250 -1.69 13.59 -7.80
C PHE A 250 -0.83 12.34 -7.74
N GLY A 251 0.01 12.21 -6.70
CA GLY A 251 0.84 11.03 -6.48
C GLY A 251 0.01 9.76 -6.36
N SER A 252 -1.07 9.79 -5.57
CA SER A 252 -1.98 8.66 -5.37
C SER A 252 -2.59 8.15 -6.68
N TYR A 253 -3.05 9.08 -7.51
CA TYR A 253 -3.67 8.78 -8.80
C TYR A 253 -2.67 8.13 -9.76
N VAL A 254 -1.47 8.71 -9.86
CA VAL A 254 -0.37 8.18 -10.67
C VAL A 254 0.06 6.79 -10.17
N ALA A 255 0.28 6.62 -8.88
CA ALA A 255 0.73 5.37 -8.28
C ALA A 255 -0.27 4.23 -8.50
N THR A 256 -1.56 4.52 -8.35
CA THR A 256 -2.64 3.54 -8.54
C THR A 256 -2.69 3.04 -9.99
N ILE A 257 -2.65 3.97 -10.94
CA ILE A 257 -2.66 3.63 -12.36
C ILE A 257 -1.42 2.82 -12.72
N LEU A 258 -0.25 3.27 -12.27
CA LEU A 258 1.02 2.60 -12.53
C LEU A 258 1.07 1.19 -11.94
N ALA A 259 0.64 0.99 -10.69
CA ALA A 259 0.59 -0.33 -10.07
C ALA A 259 -0.27 -1.31 -10.89
N THR A 260 -1.40 -0.83 -11.39
CA THR A 260 -2.27 -1.63 -12.26
C THR A 260 -1.62 -1.91 -13.62
N MET A 261 -0.89 -0.95 -14.19
CA MET A 261 -0.13 -1.14 -15.45
C MET A 261 0.98 -2.19 -15.29
N VAL A 262 1.72 -2.17 -14.17
CA VAL A 262 2.78 -3.16 -13.88
C VAL A 262 2.21 -4.57 -13.84
N LEU A 263 1.11 -4.79 -13.12
CA LEU A 263 0.43 -6.09 -13.08
C LEU A 263 -0.21 -6.45 -14.43
N GLY A 264 -0.74 -5.46 -15.16
CA GLY A 264 -1.30 -5.62 -16.49
C GLY A 264 -0.27 -6.08 -17.52
N GLN A 265 0.99 -5.70 -17.36
CA GLN A 265 2.09 -6.12 -18.24
C GLN A 265 2.42 -7.61 -18.11
N GLU A 266 2.16 -8.23 -16.97
CA GLU A 266 2.34 -9.67 -16.77
C GLU A 266 1.21 -10.49 -17.44
N ILE A 267 0.11 -9.86 -17.87
CA ILE A 267 -1.05 -10.52 -18.47
C ILE A 267 -0.86 -10.63 -19.98
N SER A 268 -0.87 -11.87 -20.49
CA SER A 268 -0.83 -12.12 -21.92
C SER A 268 -2.23 -12.35 -22.46
N VAL A 269 -2.71 -11.47 -23.33
CA VAL A 269 -4.02 -11.58 -23.97
C VAL A 269 -3.92 -11.33 -25.48
N ALA A 270 -4.76 -12.03 -26.23
CA ALA A 270 -4.98 -11.75 -27.65
C ALA A 270 -6.17 -10.80 -27.78
N ASP A 271 -5.90 -9.51 -27.91
CA ASP A 271 -6.90 -8.46 -28.05
C ASP A 271 -6.72 -7.66 -29.34
N ASN A 272 -7.65 -6.74 -29.62
CA ASN A 272 -7.59 -5.85 -30.80
C ASN A 272 -6.54 -4.73 -30.65
N PHE A 273 -5.83 -4.66 -29.53
CA PHE A 273 -4.87 -3.62 -29.17
C PHE A 273 -3.44 -4.15 -29.03
N GLY A 274 -3.17 -5.34 -29.56
CA GLY A 274 -1.83 -5.96 -29.53
C GLY A 274 -1.42 -6.47 -28.14
N GLY A 275 -2.36 -6.88 -27.31
CA GLY A 275 -2.14 -7.36 -25.95
C GLY A 275 -2.01 -6.26 -24.91
N MET A 276 -2.20 -4.99 -25.28
CA MET A 276 -1.98 -3.84 -24.38
C MET A 276 -3.21 -3.50 -23.53
N SER A 277 -4.37 -4.13 -23.72
CA SER A 277 -5.59 -3.77 -23.01
C SER A 277 -5.44 -3.79 -21.48
N PRO A 278 -4.80 -4.79 -20.84
CA PRO A 278 -4.66 -4.78 -19.39
C PRO A 278 -3.79 -3.63 -18.85
N ILE A 279 -2.82 -3.15 -19.66
CA ILE A 279 -1.97 -2.01 -19.30
C ILE A 279 -2.71 -0.69 -19.48
N LEU A 280 -3.49 -0.55 -20.57
CA LEU A 280 -4.17 0.70 -20.93
C LEU A 280 -5.47 0.92 -20.16
N LEU A 281 -6.14 -0.15 -19.77
CA LEU A 281 -7.46 -0.12 -19.13
C LEU A 281 -7.55 0.85 -17.94
N PRO A 282 -6.64 0.82 -16.94
CA PRO A 282 -6.70 1.75 -15.82
C PRO A 282 -6.58 3.22 -16.26
N MET A 283 -5.73 3.52 -17.24
CA MET A 283 -5.59 4.88 -17.77
C MET A 283 -6.85 5.36 -18.47
N VAL A 284 -7.50 4.50 -19.25
CA VAL A 284 -8.74 4.85 -19.98
C VAL A 284 -9.89 5.07 -19.00
N ILE A 285 -10.06 4.19 -18.00
CA ILE A 285 -11.11 4.34 -16.98
C ILE A 285 -10.90 5.62 -16.18
N CYS A 286 -9.69 5.88 -15.72
CA CYS A 286 -9.34 7.09 -14.98
C CYS A 286 -9.48 8.36 -15.84
N GLY A 287 -9.11 8.30 -17.12
CA GLY A 287 -9.30 9.39 -18.06
C GLY A 287 -10.77 9.72 -18.32
N LEU A 288 -11.63 8.71 -18.48
CA LEU A 288 -13.08 8.90 -18.60
C LEU A 288 -13.68 9.43 -17.28
N GLY A 289 -13.14 9.04 -16.14
CA GLY A 289 -13.53 9.59 -14.85
C GLY A 289 -13.40 11.11 -14.78
N ILE A 290 -12.42 11.71 -15.48
CA ILE A 290 -12.31 13.18 -15.61
C ILE A 290 -13.56 13.75 -16.32
N VAL A 291 -13.98 13.11 -17.41
CA VAL A 291 -15.17 13.55 -18.18
C VAL A 291 -16.42 13.50 -17.30
N PHE A 292 -16.63 12.41 -16.59
CA PHE A 292 -17.80 12.25 -15.72
C PHE A 292 -17.72 13.08 -14.45
N SER A 293 -16.51 13.41 -13.99
CA SER A 293 -16.32 14.42 -12.94
C SER A 293 -16.75 15.80 -13.42
N ILE A 294 -16.42 16.20 -14.66
CA ILE A 294 -16.89 17.47 -15.26
C ILE A 294 -18.43 17.49 -15.30
N VAL A 295 -19.07 16.40 -15.73
CA VAL A 295 -20.54 16.29 -15.74
C VAL A 295 -21.09 16.36 -14.30
N GLY A 296 -20.48 15.66 -13.35
CA GLY A 296 -20.86 15.71 -11.93
C GLY A 296 -20.88 17.12 -11.34
N THR A 297 -19.94 17.99 -11.76
CA THR A 297 -19.90 19.38 -11.26
C THR A 297 -21.13 20.20 -11.63
N TRP A 298 -21.90 19.82 -12.66
CA TRP A 298 -23.12 20.54 -13.04
C TRP A 298 -24.28 20.29 -12.09
N PHE A 299 -24.24 19.21 -11.31
CA PHE A 299 -25.29 18.85 -10.34
C PHE A 299 -25.07 19.53 -8.97
N VAL A 300 -23.89 20.11 -8.73
CA VAL A 300 -23.58 20.77 -7.46
C VAL A 300 -24.18 22.18 -7.47
N THR A 301 -25.40 22.28 -6.99
CA THR A 301 -26.12 23.60 -6.87
C THR A 301 -27.15 23.54 -5.73
N VAL A 302 -27.36 24.67 -5.07
CA VAL A 302 -28.41 24.85 -4.06
C VAL A 302 -29.46 25.85 -4.60
N LYS A 303 -30.67 25.75 -4.08
CA LYS A 303 -31.80 26.59 -4.55
C LYS A 303 -31.92 27.87 -3.72
N ASP A 304 -31.81 27.77 -2.42
CA ASP A 304 -32.06 28.82 -1.44
C ASP A 304 -31.11 28.72 -0.23
N GLU A 305 -31.21 29.66 0.72
CA GLU A 305 -30.39 29.75 1.93
C GLU A 305 -30.60 28.58 2.92
N LYS A 306 -31.70 27.83 2.81
CA LYS A 306 -32.03 26.69 3.67
C LYS A 306 -31.63 25.36 3.06
N SER A 307 -31.14 25.38 1.83
CA SER A 307 -30.75 24.17 1.11
C SER A 307 -29.55 23.51 1.78
N ASN A 308 -29.54 22.18 1.88
CA ASN A 308 -28.43 21.42 2.42
C ASN A 308 -27.30 21.33 1.38
N VAL A 309 -26.18 21.99 1.64
CA VAL A 309 -25.00 22.04 0.78
C VAL A 309 -24.36 20.64 0.64
N GLN A 310 -24.29 19.86 1.75
CA GLN A 310 -23.75 18.50 1.73
C GLN A 310 -24.48 17.60 0.72
N ASN A 311 -25.81 17.69 0.67
CA ASN A 311 -26.59 16.90 -0.27
C ASN A 311 -26.30 17.28 -1.73
N ALA A 312 -26.03 18.56 -2.01
CA ALA A 312 -25.68 19.00 -3.36
C ALA A 312 -24.30 18.46 -3.79
N LEU A 313 -23.32 18.49 -2.89
CA LEU A 313 -21.99 17.91 -3.13
C LEU A 313 -22.07 16.38 -3.32
N ASN A 314 -22.80 15.71 -2.44
CA ASN A 314 -23.03 14.27 -2.53
C ASN A 314 -23.71 13.87 -3.85
N LEU A 315 -24.69 14.65 -4.32
CA LEU A 315 -25.37 14.37 -5.61
C LEU A 315 -24.37 14.44 -6.78
N GLY A 316 -23.53 15.45 -6.83
CA GLY A 316 -22.49 15.57 -7.86
C GLY A 316 -21.51 14.39 -7.83
N ASN A 317 -21.12 13.96 -6.63
CA ASN A 317 -20.24 12.80 -6.43
C ASN A 317 -20.89 11.49 -6.90
N TRP A 318 -22.12 11.22 -6.47
CA TRP A 318 -22.85 10.00 -6.87
C TRP A 318 -23.12 9.95 -8.38
N MET A 319 -23.41 11.10 -9.01
CA MET A 319 -23.58 11.16 -10.46
C MET A 319 -22.28 10.85 -11.20
N SER A 320 -21.15 11.45 -10.78
CA SER A 320 -19.84 11.16 -11.36
C SER A 320 -19.48 9.66 -11.23
N MET A 321 -19.67 9.10 -10.03
CA MET A 321 -19.39 7.71 -9.72
C MET A 321 -20.26 6.76 -10.54
N GLY A 322 -21.57 6.98 -10.59
CA GLY A 322 -22.52 6.14 -11.33
C GLY A 322 -22.22 6.14 -12.84
N LEU A 323 -21.94 7.31 -13.43
CA LEU A 323 -21.55 7.40 -14.83
C LEU A 323 -20.23 6.71 -15.13
N THR A 324 -19.26 6.82 -14.22
CA THR A 324 -17.96 6.13 -14.34
C THR A 324 -18.13 4.60 -14.33
N VAL A 325 -18.97 4.06 -13.43
CA VAL A 325 -19.26 2.61 -13.38
C VAL A 325 -19.92 2.14 -14.67
N ILE A 326 -20.94 2.87 -15.15
CA ILE A 326 -21.63 2.52 -16.41
C ILE A 326 -20.65 2.51 -17.57
N ALA A 327 -19.81 3.54 -17.69
CA ALA A 327 -18.83 3.61 -18.76
C ALA A 327 -17.77 2.52 -18.64
N SER A 328 -17.32 2.19 -17.44
CA SER A 328 -16.36 1.11 -17.19
C SER A 328 -16.87 -0.25 -17.69
N TYR A 329 -18.18 -0.52 -17.58
CA TYR A 329 -18.78 -1.73 -18.16
C TYR A 329 -18.57 -1.80 -19.69
N PHE A 330 -18.85 -0.72 -20.39
CA PHE A 330 -18.66 -0.68 -21.84
C PHE A 330 -17.18 -0.73 -22.23
N VAL A 331 -16.32 -0.03 -21.51
CA VAL A 331 -14.86 0.00 -21.77
C VAL A 331 -14.24 -1.37 -21.57
N VAL A 332 -14.56 -2.04 -20.46
CA VAL A 332 -14.06 -3.39 -20.17
C VAL A 332 -14.49 -4.38 -21.27
N ASN A 333 -15.78 -4.34 -21.68
CA ASN A 333 -16.29 -5.20 -22.74
C ASN A 333 -15.67 -4.89 -24.11
N TRP A 334 -15.30 -3.63 -24.37
CA TRP A 334 -14.68 -3.22 -25.63
C TRP A 334 -13.18 -3.57 -25.69
N MET A 335 -12.46 -3.42 -24.58
CA MET A 335 -11.01 -3.57 -24.54
C MET A 335 -10.56 -5.00 -24.30
N LEU A 336 -11.17 -5.71 -23.37
CA LEU A 336 -10.72 -7.05 -22.98
C LEU A 336 -11.38 -8.12 -23.88
N PRO A 337 -10.63 -9.19 -24.22
CA PRO A 337 -11.13 -10.28 -25.07
C PRO A 337 -12.19 -11.10 -24.36
N GLU A 338 -13.00 -11.83 -25.17
CA GLU A 338 -13.83 -12.91 -24.66
C GLU A 338 -12.91 -14.09 -24.24
N GLY A 339 -13.28 -14.75 -23.16
CA GLY A 339 -12.57 -15.94 -22.68
C GLY A 339 -11.83 -15.73 -21.37
N THR A 340 -10.97 -16.66 -21.05
CA THR A 340 -10.23 -16.71 -19.78
C THR A 340 -8.93 -15.92 -19.90
N ILE A 341 -8.70 -15.04 -18.95
CA ILE A 341 -7.47 -14.26 -18.76
C ILE A 341 -6.76 -14.86 -17.55
N SER A 342 -5.44 -14.96 -17.58
CA SER A 342 -4.68 -15.54 -16.48
C SER A 342 -3.57 -14.60 -16.01
N LEU A 343 -3.37 -14.52 -14.68
CA LEU A 343 -2.23 -13.88 -14.03
C LEU A 343 -1.70 -14.79 -12.93
N ARG A 344 -0.45 -15.22 -13.04
CA ARG A 344 0.23 -16.10 -12.06
C ARG A 344 -0.61 -17.31 -11.65
N GLY A 345 -1.23 -17.97 -12.64
CA GLY A 345 -2.05 -19.18 -12.44
C GLY A 345 -3.47 -18.95 -11.95
N ILE A 346 -3.87 -17.71 -11.71
CA ILE A 346 -5.26 -17.35 -11.35
C ILE A 346 -5.99 -16.96 -12.63
N GLU A 347 -7.06 -17.69 -12.93
CA GLU A 347 -7.90 -17.45 -14.10
C GLU A 347 -9.09 -16.56 -13.75
N PHE A 348 -9.41 -15.62 -14.62
CA PHE A 348 -10.54 -14.70 -14.49
C PHE A 348 -11.06 -14.27 -15.86
N THR A 349 -12.18 -13.56 -15.87
CA THR A 349 -12.83 -13.09 -17.09
C THR A 349 -12.94 -11.56 -17.12
N LYS A 350 -13.26 -10.98 -18.27
CA LYS A 350 -13.56 -9.55 -18.39
C LYS A 350 -14.71 -9.11 -17.45
N THR A 351 -15.69 -9.97 -17.23
CA THR A 351 -16.79 -9.72 -16.28
C THR A 351 -16.27 -9.65 -14.84
N GLY A 352 -15.28 -10.49 -14.49
CA GLY A 352 -14.59 -10.40 -13.21
C GLY A 352 -13.84 -9.09 -13.05
N VAL A 353 -13.14 -8.61 -14.10
CA VAL A 353 -12.48 -7.30 -14.07
C VAL A 353 -13.47 -6.16 -13.83
N PHE A 354 -14.63 -6.16 -14.50
CA PHE A 354 -15.68 -5.19 -14.21
C PHE A 354 -16.21 -5.33 -12.78
N GLY A 355 -16.41 -6.57 -12.31
CA GLY A 355 -16.80 -6.84 -10.92
C GLY A 355 -15.82 -6.24 -9.90
N ALA A 356 -14.52 -6.36 -10.16
CA ALA A 356 -13.49 -5.77 -9.32
C ALA A 356 -13.56 -4.22 -9.30
N ILE A 357 -13.79 -3.57 -10.45
CA ILE A 357 -14.00 -2.12 -10.54
C ILE A 357 -15.21 -1.70 -9.71
N LEU A 358 -16.30 -2.43 -9.82
CA LEU A 358 -17.52 -2.18 -9.03
C LEU A 358 -17.25 -2.31 -7.53
N VAL A 359 -16.53 -3.36 -7.11
CA VAL A 359 -16.13 -3.55 -5.71
C VAL A 359 -15.32 -2.35 -5.21
N GLY A 360 -14.31 -1.90 -5.97
CA GLY A 360 -13.51 -0.72 -5.59
C GLY A 360 -14.35 0.55 -5.44
N THR A 361 -15.28 0.78 -6.38
CA THR A 361 -16.21 1.93 -6.32
C THR A 361 -17.12 1.86 -5.11
N VAL A 362 -17.64 0.69 -4.78
CA VAL A 362 -18.49 0.46 -3.59
C VAL A 362 -17.70 0.67 -2.30
N VAL A 363 -16.45 0.20 -2.23
CA VAL A 363 -15.56 0.47 -1.09
C VAL A 363 -15.41 1.97 -0.88
N GLY A 364 -15.12 2.74 -1.94
CA GLY A 364 -15.02 4.20 -1.87
C GLY A 364 -16.30 4.87 -1.39
N ALA A 365 -17.47 4.39 -1.85
CA ALA A 365 -18.78 4.87 -1.43
C ALA A 365 -19.05 4.62 0.06
N ILE A 366 -18.78 3.41 0.55
CA ILE A 366 -18.97 3.06 1.96
C ILE A 366 -18.01 3.87 2.84
N MET A 367 -16.76 4.02 2.43
CA MET A 367 -15.78 4.84 3.15
C MET A 367 -16.27 6.28 3.33
N SER A 368 -16.82 6.89 2.27
CA SER A 368 -17.37 8.23 2.33
C SER A 368 -18.55 8.32 3.31
N ILE A 369 -19.50 7.39 3.23
CA ILE A 369 -20.69 7.37 4.10
C ILE A 369 -20.30 7.18 5.58
N VAL A 370 -19.36 6.26 5.85
CA VAL A 370 -18.94 5.96 7.22
C VAL A 370 -18.16 7.13 7.81
N THR A 371 -17.27 7.75 7.03
CA THR A 371 -16.54 8.93 7.49
C THR A 371 -17.49 10.09 7.78
N GLU A 372 -18.44 10.38 6.89
CA GLU A 372 -19.49 11.36 7.14
C GLU A 372 -20.26 11.09 8.43
N TYR A 373 -20.62 9.82 8.70
CA TYR A 373 -21.32 9.44 9.93
C TYR A 373 -20.51 9.76 11.20
N TYR A 374 -19.19 9.52 11.17
CA TYR A 374 -18.34 9.73 12.35
C TYR A 374 -17.92 11.19 12.55
N THR A 375 -17.95 12.01 11.50
CA THR A 375 -17.39 13.39 11.54
C THR A 375 -18.43 14.51 11.39
N ALA A 376 -19.60 14.25 10.80
CA ALA A 376 -20.56 15.28 10.51
C ALA A 376 -21.29 15.79 11.76
N MET A 377 -21.55 17.11 11.80
CA MET A 377 -22.36 17.74 12.85
C MET A 377 -23.75 17.10 12.97
N GLY A 378 -24.23 17.01 14.21
CA GLY A 378 -25.55 16.44 14.53
C GLY A 378 -25.61 14.91 14.50
N LYS A 379 -24.55 14.19 14.11
CA LYS A 379 -24.46 12.74 14.19
C LYS A 379 -24.07 12.27 15.58
N ALA A 380 -24.47 11.05 15.93
CA ALA A 380 -24.26 10.51 17.27
C ALA A 380 -22.81 10.53 17.78
N PRO A 381 -21.76 10.21 16.96
CA PRO A 381 -20.37 10.26 17.41
C PRO A 381 -19.95 11.68 17.82
N VAL A 382 -20.23 12.70 17.01
CA VAL A 382 -19.93 14.10 17.31
C VAL A 382 -20.71 14.57 18.52
N ASN A 383 -22.01 14.26 18.60
CA ASN A 383 -22.82 14.59 19.75
C ASN A 383 -22.31 13.96 21.07
N SER A 384 -21.70 12.76 21.00
CA SER A 384 -21.10 12.14 22.19
C SER A 384 -19.90 12.93 22.71
N ILE A 385 -19.07 13.52 21.82
CA ILE A 385 -17.95 14.40 22.19
C ILE A 385 -18.49 15.69 22.83
N ILE A 386 -19.55 16.29 22.23
CA ILE A 386 -20.21 17.48 22.78
C ILE A 386 -20.72 17.21 24.21
N GLN A 387 -21.38 16.08 24.44
CA GLN A 387 -21.85 15.71 25.79
C GLN A 387 -20.68 15.56 26.76
N GLN A 388 -19.58 14.97 26.36
CA GLN A 388 -18.38 14.80 27.19
C GLN A 388 -17.66 16.12 27.46
N SER A 389 -17.82 17.14 26.64
CA SER A 389 -17.30 18.50 26.87
C SER A 389 -17.88 19.14 28.11
N SER A 390 -19.09 18.74 28.54
CA SER A 390 -19.73 19.29 29.73
C SER A 390 -19.01 18.94 31.03
N THR A 391 -18.23 17.85 31.02
CA THR A 391 -17.48 17.38 32.21
C THR A 391 -16.02 17.84 32.20
N GLY A 392 -15.57 18.52 31.12
CA GLY A 392 -14.27 19.19 31.05
C GLY A 392 -13.36 18.73 29.93
N HIS A 393 -12.15 19.26 29.90
CA HIS A 393 -11.15 19.05 28.85
C HIS A 393 -10.71 17.59 28.71
N ALA A 394 -10.42 16.92 29.83
CA ALA A 394 -9.92 15.55 29.84
C ALA A 394 -10.93 14.57 29.24
N THR A 395 -12.20 14.70 29.61
CA THR A 395 -13.28 13.85 29.10
C THR A 395 -13.56 14.09 27.61
N ASN A 396 -13.46 15.33 27.15
CA ASN A 396 -13.54 15.65 25.73
C ASN A 396 -12.41 14.95 24.94
N ILE A 397 -11.15 15.01 25.43
CA ILE A 397 -10.01 14.33 24.77
C ILE A 397 -10.26 12.81 24.73
N ILE A 398 -10.63 12.19 25.84
CA ILE A 398 -10.94 10.75 25.90
C ILE A 398 -12.09 10.41 24.93
N GLY A 399 -13.11 11.25 24.85
CA GLY A 399 -14.24 11.06 23.94
C GLY A 399 -13.86 11.00 22.50
N GLY A 400 -13.09 11.97 22.03
CA GLY A 400 -12.64 12.02 20.64
C GLY A 400 -11.67 10.89 20.28
N LEU A 401 -10.74 10.54 21.19
CA LEU A 401 -9.88 9.35 20.98
C LEU A 401 -10.72 8.08 20.83
N SER A 402 -11.73 7.90 21.70
CA SER A 402 -12.64 6.75 21.63
C SER A 402 -13.44 6.70 20.34
N VAL A 403 -13.98 7.85 19.90
CA VAL A 403 -14.72 7.98 18.63
C VAL A 403 -13.81 7.65 17.46
N GLY A 404 -12.61 8.21 17.42
CA GLY A 404 -11.63 7.94 16.38
C GLY A 404 -11.25 6.46 16.30
N MET A 405 -10.96 5.80 17.43
CA MET A 405 -10.65 4.36 17.45
C MET A 405 -11.83 3.52 16.95
N LYS A 406 -13.07 3.81 17.40
CA LYS A 406 -14.26 3.10 16.93
C LYS A 406 -14.53 3.31 15.45
N SER A 407 -14.17 4.47 14.91
CA SER A 407 -14.38 4.80 13.51
C SER A 407 -13.56 3.96 12.54
N THR A 408 -12.54 3.23 13.01
CA THR A 408 -11.72 2.34 12.17
C THR A 408 -12.40 1.03 11.81
N VAL A 409 -13.36 0.58 12.61
CA VAL A 409 -13.92 -0.79 12.52
C VAL A 409 -14.59 -1.04 11.17
N ILE A 410 -15.58 -0.24 10.80
CA ILE A 410 -16.33 -0.44 9.54
C ILE A 410 -15.42 -0.23 8.33
N PRO A 411 -14.58 0.83 8.26
CA PRO A 411 -13.61 1.01 7.19
C PRO A 411 -12.69 -0.20 6.98
N ILE A 412 -12.10 -0.74 8.04
CA ILE A 412 -11.20 -1.91 7.92
C ILE A 412 -11.95 -3.15 7.44
N LEU A 413 -13.16 -3.42 7.95
CA LEU A 413 -13.98 -4.52 7.45
C LEU A 413 -14.37 -4.32 5.98
N THR A 414 -14.67 -3.08 5.58
CA THR A 414 -14.97 -2.72 4.19
C THR A 414 -13.76 -2.94 3.28
N LEU A 415 -12.57 -2.52 3.72
CA LEU A 415 -11.33 -2.75 2.98
C LEU A 415 -11.01 -4.24 2.87
N ALA A 416 -11.10 -5.00 3.96
CA ALA A 416 -10.88 -6.44 3.93
C ALA A 416 -11.86 -7.15 2.98
N GLY A 417 -13.15 -6.81 3.05
CA GLY A 417 -14.16 -7.31 2.12
C GLY A 417 -13.91 -6.89 0.68
N GLY A 418 -13.44 -5.65 0.47
CA GLY A 418 -13.06 -5.11 -0.84
C GLY A 418 -11.87 -5.84 -1.45
N ILE A 419 -10.82 -6.08 -0.66
CA ILE A 419 -9.64 -6.84 -1.09
C ILE A 419 -10.04 -8.27 -1.48
N MET A 420 -10.76 -8.96 -0.60
CA MET A 420 -11.24 -10.33 -0.89
C MET A 420 -12.15 -10.37 -2.11
N GLY A 421 -13.16 -9.47 -2.18
CA GLY A 421 -14.11 -9.43 -3.29
C GLY A 421 -13.44 -9.15 -4.64
N SER A 422 -12.54 -8.16 -4.70
CA SER A 422 -11.81 -7.83 -5.92
C SER A 422 -10.82 -8.93 -6.33
N TYR A 423 -10.19 -9.60 -5.35
CA TYR A 423 -9.33 -10.75 -5.60
C TYR A 423 -10.11 -11.95 -6.16
N TYR A 424 -11.28 -12.26 -5.61
CA TYR A 424 -12.16 -13.30 -6.17
C TYR A 424 -12.62 -12.99 -7.59
N CYS A 425 -12.80 -11.71 -7.92
CA CYS A 425 -13.24 -11.28 -9.24
C CYS A 425 -12.14 -11.42 -10.31
N ALA A 426 -10.91 -11.01 -10.03
CA ALA A 426 -9.83 -10.96 -11.03
C ALA A 426 -8.41 -11.08 -10.43
N GLY A 427 -8.24 -11.84 -9.35
CA GLY A 427 -6.95 -12.07 -8.73
C GLY A 427 -6.27 -10.78 -8.25
N LEU A 428 -4.95 -10.73 -8.27
CA LEU A 428 -4.17 -9.55 -7.90
C LEU A 428 -4.42 -8.35 -8.83
N TYR A 429 -4.66 -8.62 -10.13
CA TYR A 429 -5.07 -7.58 -11.07
C TYR A 429 -6.43 -6.98 -10.68
N GLY A 430 -7.34 -7.81 -10.15
CA GLY A 430 -8.62 -7.36 -9.62
C GLY A 430 -8.48 -6.35 -8.49
N VAL A 431 -7.55 -6.55 -7.56
CA VAL A 431 -7.29 -5.60 -6.47
C VAL A 431 -6.75 -4.27 -7.02
N ALA A 432 -5.83 -4.34 -7.98
CA ALA A 432 -5.24 -3.14 -8.58
C ALA A 432 -6.27 -2.34 -9.40
N ILE A 433 -7.07 -3.01 -10.23
CA ILE A 433 -8.09 -2.33 -11.05
C ILE A 433 -9.28 -1.83 -10.20
N ALA A 434 -9.55 -2.45 -9.04
CA ALA A 434 -10.50 -1.94 -8.07
C ALA A 434 -10.03 -0.60 -7.49
N ALA A 435 -8.74 -0.48 -7.14
CA ALA A 435 -8.15 0.78 -6.72
C ALA A 435 -8.25 1.84 -7.83
N ALA A 436 -7.94 1.49 -9.09
CA ALA A 436 -8.07 2.39 -10.23
C ALA A 436 -9.54 2.83 -10.46
N GLY A 437 -10.49 1.91 -10.35
CA GLY A 437 -11.93 2.21 -10.45
C GLY A 437 -12.41 3.16 -9.34
N MET A 438 -11.95 2.96 -8.11
CA MET A 438 -12.18 3.88 -6.99
C MET A 438 -11.61 5.26 -7.30
N MET A 439 -10.36 5.33 -7.74
CA MET A 439 -9.66 6.59 -8.03
C MET A 439 -10.15 7.30 -9.29
N ALA A 440 -10.93 6.66 -10.16
CA ALA A 440 -11.43 7.28 -11.39
C ALA A 440 -12.22 8.58 -11.14
N THR A 441 -12.87 8.71 -9.98
CA THR A 441 -13.63 9.92 -9.59
C THR A 441 -12.80 10.95 -8.81
N THR A 442 -11.49 10.83 -8.77
CA THR A 442 -10.58 11.71 -7.99
C THR A 442 -10.77 13.19 -8.31
N ALA A 443 -11.02 13.55 -9.59
CA ALA A 443 -11.26 14.93 -9.97
C ALA A 443 -12.47 15.55 -9.26
N MET A 444 -13.54 14.77 -9.06
CA MET A 444 -14.73 15.21 -8.33
C MET A 444 -14.50 15.22 -6.82
N GLN A 445 -13.87 14.16 -6.30
CA GLN A 445 -13.53 14.07 -4.87
C GLN A 445 -12.65 15.23 -4.42
N LEU A 446 -11.63 15.55 -5.22
CA LEU A 446 -10.73 16.66 -4.93
C LEU A 446 -11.41 18.04 -5.10
N ALA A 447 -12.35 18.16 -6.02
CA ALA A 447 -13.16 19.37 -6.14
C ALA A 447 -14.01 19.62 -4.89
N ILE A 448 -14.56 18.56 -4.31
CA ILE A 448 -15.34 18.59 -3.07
C ILE A 448 -14.45 18.85 -1.85
N ASP A 449 -13.25 18.28 -1.82
CA ASP A 449 -12.32 18.43 -0.71
C ASP A 449 -11.72 19.85 -0.67
N ALA A 450 -11.22 20.37 -1.80
CA ALA A 450 -10.64 21.70 -1.90
C ALA A 450 -11.67 22.85 -1.73
N PHE A 451 -12.95 22.57 -1.83
CA PHE A 451 -14.00 23.51 -1.52
C PHE A 451 -13.97 23.97 -0.04
N GLY A 452 -13.64 23.07 0.90
CA GLY A 452 -13.60 23.35 2.34
C GLY A 452 -12.64 24.48 2.70
N PRO A 453 -11.32 24.35 2.45
CA PRO A 453 -10.34 25.42 2.73
C PRO A 453 -10.64 26.74 2.05
N ILE A 454 -11.26 26.73 0.85
CA ILE A 454 -11.70 27.97 0.18
C ILE A 454 -12.85 28.62 0.95
N ALA A 455 -13.77 27.86 1.51
CA ALA A 455 -14.89 28.36 2.29
C ALA A 455 -14.44 28.90 3.64
N ASP A 456 -13.53 28.20 4.31
CA ASP A 456 -12.92 28.58 5.58
C ASP A 456 -12.18 29.93 5.45
N ASN A 457 -11.24 30.01 4.53
CA ASN A 457 -10.54 31.26 4.21
C ASN A 457 -11.50 32.40 3.79
N ALA A 458 -12.61 32.10 3.14
CA ALA A 458 -13.62 33.14 2.83
C ALA A 458 -14.29 33.64 4.11
N GLY A 459 -14.50 32.82 5.10
CA GLY A 459 -14.96 33.18 6.45
C GLY A 459 -13.95 34.04 7.18
N GLY A 460 -12.66 33.65 7.16
CA GLY A 460 -11.60 34.46 7.74
C GLY A 460 -11.49 35.86 7.12
N ILE A 461 -11.57 35.96 5.78
CA ILE A 461 -11.59 37.29 5.10
C ILE A 461 -12.84 38.06 5.47
N ALA A 462 -14.02 37.45 5.62
CA ALA A 462 -15.23 38.11 6.04
C ALA A 462 -15.11 38.72 7.43
N GLU A 463 -14.56 37.99 8.39
CA GLU A 463 -14.32 38.47 9.76
C GLU A 463 -13.29 39.60 9.79
N MET A 464 -12.11 39.36 9.20
CA MET A 464 -11.04 40.37 9.15
C MET A 464 -11.48 41.66 8.47
N SER A 465 -12.39 41.57 7.51
CA SER A 465 -12.95 42.74 6.80
C SER A 465 -14.14 43.39 7.51
N GLN A 466 -14.55 42.82 8.67
CA GLN A 466 -15.68 43.30 9.45
C GLN A 466 -16.98 43.41 8.63
N LEU A 467 -17.28 42.40 7.82
CA LEU A 467 -18.48 42.35 7.00
C LEU A 467 -19.73 42.07 7.86
N PRO A 468 -20.96 42.34 7.34
CA PRO A 468 -22.19 42.04 8.08
C PRO A 468 -22.27 40.56 8.52
N PRO A 469 -22.88 40.27 9.69
CA PRO A 469 -22.90 38.90 10.25
C PRO A 469 -23.51 37.85 9.33
N GLU A 470 -24.43 38.21 8.46
CA GLU A 470 -25.07 37.28 7.50
C GLU A 470 -24.05 36.74 6.48
N VAL A 471 -22.97 37.46 6.21
CA VAL A 471 -21.90 37.01 5.32
C VAL A 471 -21.12 35.90 6.00
N ARG A 472 -20.76 36.12 7.26
CA ARG A 472 -20.06 35.12 8.08
C ARG A 472 -20.94 33.87 8.26
N GLU A 473 -22.23 34.03 8.55
CA GLU A 473 -23.15 32.88 8.70
C GLU A 473 -23.19 32.03 7.43
N ARG A 474 -23.18 32.62 6.24
CA ARG A 474 -23.14 31.86 4.97
C ARG A 474 -21.82 31.15 4.75
N THR A 475 -20.70 31.82 5.05
CA THR A 475 -19.37 31.16 4.92
C THR A 475 -19.18 30.06 5.95
N ASP A 476 -19.61 30.23 7.20
CA ASP A 476 -19.59 29.20 8.24
C ASP A 476 -20.46 28.00 7.89
N ASN A 477 -21.60 28.21 7.21
CA ASN A 477 -22.40 27.11 6.69
C ASN A 477 -21.68 26.31 5.61
N LEU A 478 -20.88 26.94 4.76
CA LEU A 478 -20.07 26.29 3.75
C LEU A 478 -18.90 25.55 4.40
N ASP A 479 -18.21 26.22 5.33
CA ASP A 479 -17.07 25.68 6.04
C ASP A 479 -17.41 24.45 6.89
N ALA A 480 -18.51 24.46 7.61
CA ALA A 480 -18.97 23.29 8.37
C ALA A 480 -19.20 22.05 7.50
N VAL A 481 -19.65 22.25 6.26
CA VAL A 481 -19.73 21.18 5.25
C VAL A 481 -18.33 20.84 4.74
N GLY A 482 -17.47 21.82 4.56
CA GLY A 482 -16.08 21.68 4.16
C GLY A 482 -15.29 20.74 5.07
N ASN A 483 -15.43 20.86 6.38
CA ASN A 483 -14.78 19.97 7.34
C ASN A 483 -15.23 18.52 7.22
N THR A 484 -16.53 18.30 6.99
CA THR A 484 -17.06 16.96 6.76
C THR A 484 -16.55 16.37 5.45
N THR A 485 -16.52 17.16 4.38
CA THR A 485 -16.03 16.71 3.07
C THR A 485 -14.53 16.48 3.07
N ALA A 486 -13.75 17.32 3.77
CA ALA A 486 -12.32 17.12 3.96
C ALA A 486 -12.01 15.80 4.69
N ALA A 487 -12.75 15.47 5.76
CA ALA A 487 -12.61 14.18 6.43
C ALA A 487 -12.98 13.03 5.49
N THR A 488 -14.04 13.16 4.71
CA THR A 488 -14.50 12.17 3.72
C THR A 488 -13.44 11.95 2.62
N GLY A 489 -12.84 13.02 2.08
CA GLY A 489 -11.75 12.97 1.11
C GLY A 489 -10.52 12.25 1.65
N LYS A 490 -10.14 12.54 2.91
CA LYS A 490 -9.05 11.85 3.61
C LYS A 490 -9.34 10.36 3.80
N GLY A 491 -10.56 9.98 4.20
CA GLY A 491 -10.99 8.59 4.31
C GLY A 491 -10.92 7.84 2.97
N PHE A 492 -11.38 8.48 1.89
CA PHE A 492 -11.26 7.97 0.53
C PHE A 492 -9.78 7.80 0.11
N ALA A 493 -8.93 8.78 0.37
CA ALA A 493 -7.51 8.73 0.05
C ALA A 493 -6.79 7.59 0.79
N ILE A 494 -7.09 7.35 2.07
CA ILE A 494 -6.49 6.26 2.86
C ILE A 494 -6.95 4.89 2.33
N ALA A 495 -8.23 4.74 1.99
CA ALA A 495 -8.74 3.49 1.43
C ALA A 495 -8.11 3.18 0.07
N SER A 496 -7.99 4.19 -0.80
CA SER A 496 -7.31 4.03 -2.09
C SER A 496 -5.83 3.68 -1.92
N ALA A 497 -5.15 4.28 -0.91
CA ALA A 497 -3.77 3.97 -0.60
C ALA A 497 -3.58 2.51 -0.14
N ALA A 498 -4.51 1.98 0.66
CA ALA A 498 -4.48 0.59 1.09
C ALA A 498 -4.54 -0.37 -0.11
N LEU A 499 -5.49 -0.17 -1.03
CA LEU A 499 -5.62 -0.99 -2.23
C LEU A 499 -4.42 -0.81 -3.18
N THR A 500 -3.97 0.44 -3.38
CA THR A 500 -2.80 0.76 -4.22
C THR A 500 -1.52 0.15 -3.65
N SER A 501 -1.31 0.25 -2.34
CA SER A 501 -0.15 -0.34 -1.68
C SER A 501 -0.11 -1.85 -1.85
N LEU A 502 -1.27 -2.54 -1.76
CA LEU A 502 -1.34 -3.98 -2.02
C LEU A 502 -1.03 -4.31 -3.48
N ALA A 503 -1.48 -3.49 -4.43
CA ALA A 503 -1.15 -3.65 -5.84
C ALA A 503 0.35 -3.44 -6.11
N LEU A 504 0.95 -2.39 -5.53
CA LEU A 504 2.40 -2.13 -5.59
C LEU A 504 3.20 -3.25 -4.92
N PHE A 505 2.69 -3.79 -3.82
CA PHE A 505 3.28 -4.92 -3.12
C PHE A 505 3.26 -6.20 -3.97
N ALA A 506 2.14 -6.49 -4.66
CA ALA A 506 2.06 -7.59 -5.60
C ALA A 506 3.04 -7.41 -6.78
N ALA A 507 3.18 -6.18 -7.30
CA ALA A 507 4.18 -5.83 -8.31
C ALA A 507 5.62 -6.02 -7.78
N PHE A 508 5.90 -5.58 -6.55
CA PHE A 508 7.18 -5.77 -5.87
C PHE A 508 7.56 -7.25 -5.76
N VAL A 509 6.64 -8.10 -5.29
CA VAL A 509 6.85 -9.56 -5.17
C VAL A 509 7.25 -10.16 -6.51
N GLY A 510 6.55 -9.77 -7.62
CA GLY A 510 6.87 -10.26 -8.95
C GLY A 510 8.24 -9.83 -9.45
N ILE A 511 8.59 -8.55 -9.30
CA ILE A 511 9.88 -8.02 -9.74
C ILE A 511 11.03 -8.56 -8.87
N ALA A 512 10.81 -8.69 -7.57
CA ALA A 512 11.78 -9.26 -6.63
C ALA A 512 11.99 -10.76 -6.82
N GLY A 513 11.15 -11.44 -7.61
CA GLY A 513 11.27 -12.87 -7.90
C GLY A 513 11.05 -13.74 -6.66
N ILE A 514 10.17 -13.34 -5.75
CA ILE A 514 9.78 -14.11 -4.56
C ILE A 514 8.38 -14.69 -4.77
N ASP A 515 8.21 -15.99 -4.49
CA ASP A 515 6.94 -16.68 -4.72
C ASP A 515 5.89 -16.31 -3.67
N ALA A 516 6.32 -16.14 -2.42
CA ALA A 516 5.45 -15.80 -1.30
C ALA A 516 6.22 -15.09 -0.18
N ILE A 517 5.51 -14.31 0.62
CA ILE A 517 6.04 -13.71 1.84
C ILE A 517 5.53 -14.52 3.00
N ASP A 518 6.40 -15.37 3.51
CA ASP A 518 6.09 -16.24 4.63
C ASP A 518 6.29 -15.51 5.96
N ILE A 519 5.20 -15.05 6.54
CA ILE A 519 5.20 -14.35 7.84
C ILE A 519 5.59 -15.24 9.02
N TYR A 520 5.64 -16.55 8.83
CA TYR A 520 6.11 -17.49 9.85
C TYR A 520 7.65 -17.47 9.98
N LYS A 521 8.37 -17.04 8.96
CA LYS A 521 9.82 -16.85 9.04
C LYS A 521 10.16 -15.71 10.00
N ALA A 522 10.99 -15.98 11.01
CA ALA A 522 11.35 -15.00 12.04
C ALA A 522 11.91 -13.66 11.50
N PRO A 523 12.78 -13.62 10.46
CA PRO A 523 13.23 -12.36 9.88
C PRO A 523 12.09 -11.55 9.24
N VAL A 524 11.16 -12.21 8.55
CA VAL A 524 9.99 -11.56 7.92
C VAL A 524 9.06 -11.00 8.98
N LEU A 525 8.81 -11.78 10.05
CA LEU A 525 8.01 -11.33 11.19
C LEU A 525 8.65 -10.14 11.89
N ALA A 526 9.97 -10.13 12.07
CA ALA A 526 10.70 -8.98 12.60
C ALA A 526 10.54 -7.74 11.70
N GLY A 527 10.63 -7.91 10.37
CA GLY A 527 10.32 -6.86 9.39
C GLY A 527 8.91 -6.30 9.55
N LEU A 528 7.91 -7.18 9.76
CA LEU A 528 6.52 -6.79 9.97
C LEU A 528 6.35 -5.96 11.26
N PHE A 529 6.99 -6.33 12.36
CA PHE A 529 6.96 -5.53 13.60
C PHE A 529 7.60 -4.15 13.41
N VAL A 530 8.77 -4.09 12.76
CA VAL A 530 9.42 -2.81 12.45
C VAL A 530 8.52 -1.97 11.54
N GLY A 531 7.93 -2.58 10.51
CA GLY A 531 6.96 -1.92 9.64
C GLY A 531 5.75 -1.37 10.39
N GLY A 532 5.18 -2.16 11.31
CA GLY A 532 4.06 -1.73 12.16
C GLY A 532 4.40 -0.56 13.08
N MET A 533 5.66 -0.44 13.51
CA MET A 533 6.15 0.67 14.34
C MET A 533 6.30 1.99 13.54
N ILE A 534 6.66 1.94 12.25
CA ILE A 534 6.98 3.14 11.46
C ILE A 534 5.86 4.19 11.47
N PRO A 535 4.58 3.87 11.23
CA PRO A 535 3.50 4.85 11.30
C PRO A 535 3.38 5.55 12.65
N PHE A 536 3.67 4.85 13.76
CA PHE A 536 3.65 5.44 15.10
C PHE A 536 4.77 6.47 15.29
N ILE A 537 6.00 6.12 14.93
CA ILE A 537 7.13 7.04 15.08
C ILE A 537 7.00 8.24 14.12
N PHE A 538 6.53 7.98 12.89
CA PHE A 538 6.26 9.02 11.92
C PHE A 538 5.19 10.00 12.44
N SER A 539 4.08 9.47 12.96
CA SER A 539 3.02 10.27 13.58
C SER A 539 3.53 11.10 14.76
N ALA A 540 4.29 10.46 15.66
CA ALA A 540 4.86 11.14 16.82
C ALA A 540 5.76 12.31 16.42
N LEU A 541 6.61 12.13 15.39
CA LEU A 541 7.47 13.17 14.87
C LEU A 541 6.68 14.33 14.26
N CYS A 542 5.62 14.04 13.48
CA CYS A 542 4.74 15.07 12.91
C CYS A 542 4.02 15.87 14.01
N ILE A 543 3.45 15.21 15.00
CA ILE A 543 2.76 15.87 16.12
C ILE A 543 3.71 16.76 16.94
N GLN A 544 4.90 16.22 17.24
CA GLN A 544 5.93 16.99 17.95
C GLN A 544 6.42 18.19 17.11
N ALA A 545 6.52 18.04 15.80
CA ALA A 545 6.90 19.10 14.90
C ALA A 545 5.89 20.25 14.92
N VAL A 546 4.60 19.94 14.86
CA VAL A 546 3.51 20.93 15.01
C VAL A 546 3.62 21.63 16.36
N GLY A 547 3.79 20.88 17.46
CA GLY A 547 3.91 21.45 18.80
C GLY A 547 5.10 22.41 18.93
N ARG A 548 6.27 22.07 18.38
CA ARG A 548 7.45 22.97 18.40
C ARG A 548 7.22 24.23 17.56
N ALA A 549 6.68 24.09 16.37
CA ALA A 549 6.40 25.19 15.47
C ALA A 549 5.30 26.12 16.04
N ALA A 550 4.26 25.56 16.66
CA ALA A 550 3.22 26.31 17.34
C ALA A 550 3.76 27.13 18.53
N MET A 551 4.71 26.56 19.28
CA MET A 551 5.33 27.29 20.40
C MET A 551 6.12 28.53 19.92
N ASP A 552 6.86 28.40 18.79
CA ASP A 552 7.56 29.53 18.18
C ASP A 552 6.55 30.62 17.76
N MET A 553 5.39 30.24 17.22
CA MET A 553 4.30 31.13 16.82
C MET A 553 3.67 31.83 18.05
N VAL A 554 3.34 31.07 19.11
CA VAL A 554 2.79 31.60 20.37
C VAL A 554 3.69 32.70 20.95
N GLN A 555 4.99 32.48 20.95
CA GLN A 555 5.95 33.45 21.45
C GLN A 555 5.94 34.74 20.64
N GLU A 556 5.85 34.65 19.31
CA GLU A 556 5.81 35.79 18.41
C GLU A 556 4.49 36.56 18.57
N VAL A 557 3.36 35.90 18.66
CA VAL A 557 2.07 36.57 18.87
C VAL A 557 2.04 37.31 20.22
N ARG A 558 2.52 36.67 21.28
CA ARG A 558 2.66 37.32 22.60
C ARG A 558 3.63 38.49 22.55
N ARG A 559 4.75 38.39 21.82
CA ARG A 559 5.68 39.50 21.61
C ARG A 559 4.97 40.68 20.95
N GLN A 560 4.24 40.47 19.89
CA GLN A 560 3.57 41.53 19.17
C GLN A 560 2.49 42.20 19.99
N PHE A 561 1.67 41.45 20.74
CA PHE A 561 0.69 42.03 21.67
C PHE A 561 1.31 42.87 22.77
N ARG A 562 2.49 42.51 23.26
CA ARG A 562 3.20 43.28 24.28
C ARG A 562 3.96 44.49 23.72
N ASP A 563 4.67 44.33 22.61
CA ASP A 563 5.69 45.25 22.11
C ASP A 563 5.15 46.20 21.05
N ILE A 564 3.96 46.00 20.48
CA ILE A 564 3.33 46.86 19.49
C ILE A 564 2.08 47.52 20.09
N PRO A 565 2.21 48.73 20.63
CA PRO A 565 1.08 49.42 21.26
C PRO A 565 -0.01 49.73 20.22
N GLY A 566 -1.25 49.55 20.59
CA GLY A 566 -2.41 49.92 19.78
C GLY A 566 -2.94 48.81 18.89
N ILE A 567 -2.36 47.60 18.87
CA ILE A 567 -2.94 46.43 18.15
C ILE A 567 -4.34 46.13 18.70
N MET A 568 -4.50 46.01 20.02
CA MET A 568 -5.78 45.67 20.63
C MET A 568 -6.87 46.72 20.41
N GLU A 569 -6.51 47.95 20.17
CA GLU A 569 -7.41 49.07 19.90
C GLU A 569 -7.61 49.37 18.39
N TYR A 570 -7.17 48.49 17.49
CA TYR A 570 -7.21 48.65 16.03
C TYR A 570 -6.44 49.88 15.51
N LYS A 571 -5.45 50.40 16.27
CA LYS A 571 -4.64 51.57 15.90
C LYS A 571 -3.34 51.23 15.22
N ALA A 572 -2.84 49.99 15.44
CA ALA A 572 -1.64 49.48 14.81
C ALA A 572 -1.93 48.16 14.08
N LYS A 573 -1.27 47.93 12.95
CA LYS A 573 -1.36 46.66 12.22
C LYS A 573 -0.33 45.69 12.77
N PRO A 574 -0.69 44.40 12.91
CA PRO A 574 0.28 43.35 13.24
C PRO A 574 1.33 43.15 12.14
N GLU A 575 2.48 42.58 12.56
CA GLU A 575 3.55 42.19 11.64
C GLU A 575 3.28 40.77 11.09
N TYR A 576 2.28 40.62 10.20
CA TYR A 576 1.85 39.30 9.64
C TYR A 576 2.99 38.51 8.98
N GLU A 577 3.89 39.24 8.26
CA GLU A 577 5.00 38.60 7.54
C GLU A 577 5.93 37.81 8.45
N LYS A 578 6.10 38.24 9.73
CA LYS A 578 6.95 37.53 10.70
C LYS A 578 6.34 36.19 11.07
N CYS A 579 5.03 36.13 11.28
CA CYS A 579 4.32 34.90 11.58
C CYS A 579 4.42 33.90 10.40
N VAL A 580 4.19 34.38 9.17
CA VAL A 580 4.39 33.60 7.94
C VAL A 580 5.82 33.06 7.82
N ALA A 581 6.83 33.89 8.11
CA ALA A 581 8.22 33.50 8.04
C ALA A 581 8.60 32.42 9.09
N ILE A 582 8.06 32.54 10.32
CA ILE A 582 8.27 31.55 11.38
C ILE A 582 7.69 30.21 11.02
N SER A 583 6.41 30.15 10.62
CA SER A 583 5.77 28.89 10.19
C SER A 583 6.49 28.28 8.99
N THR A 584 6.89 29.08 7.99
CA THR A 584 7.65 28.60 6.82
C THR A 584 8.98 27.95 7.24
N LYS A 585 9.75 28.62 8.08
CA LYS A 585 11.07 28.13 8.52
C LYS A 585 10.95 26.86 9.37
N ALA A 586 9.97 26.84 10.28
CA ALA A 586 9.72 25.69 11.16
C ALA A 586 9.27 24.48 10.34
N SER A 587 8.30 24.62 9.46
CA SER A 587 7.75 23.51 8.66
C SER A 587 8.82 22.88 7.75
N ILE A 588 9.66 23.69 7.08
CA ILE A 588 10.73 23.17 6.22
C ILE A 588 11.78 22.39 7.04
N ARG A 589 12.12 22.86 8.22
CA ARG A 589 13.07 22.15 9.10
C ARG A 589 12.50 20.82 9.59
N GLU A 590 11.26 20.84 10.05
CA GLU A 590 10.63 19.72 10.73
C GLU A 590 10.15 18.61 9.77
N MET A 591 9.85 18.89 8.49
CA MET A 591 9.43 17.89 7.52
C MET A 591 10.55 16.94 7.08
N MET A 592 11.82 17.32 7.29
CA MET A 592 12.98 16.56 6.77
C MET A 592 13.13 15.19 7.42
N LEU A 593 12.92 15.08 8.72
CA LEU A 593 13.11 13.81 9.46
C LEU A 593 12.02 12.78 9.14
N PRO A 594 10.72 13.11 9.20
CA PRO A 594 9.66 12.20 8.76
C PRO A 594 9.84 11.75 7.31
N GLY A 595 10.14 12.69 6.40
CA GLY A 595 10.39 12.38 4.99
C GLY A 595 11.58 11.46 4.78
N GLY A 596 12.67 11.66 5.53
CA GLY A 596 13.85 10.80 5.49
C GLY A 596 13.55 9.36 5.91
N ILE A 597 12.75 9.15 6.96
CA ILE A 597 12.36 7.81 7.42
C ILE A 597 11.60 7.08 6.31
N ALA A 598 10.63 7.73 5.66
CA ALA A 598 9.82 7.12 4.62
C ALA A 598 10.65 6.65 3.41
N LEU A 599 11.67 7.42 3.03
CA LEU A 599 12.50 7.13 1.85
C LEU A 599 13.63 6.14 2.15
N ILE A 600 14.30 6.29 3.30
CA ILE A 600 15.54 5.56 3.59
C ILE A 600 15.26 4.16 4.17
N THR A 601 14.19 4.00 4.95
CA THR A 601 13.92 2.72 5.62
C THR A 601 13.76 1.54 4.66
N PRO A 602 12.96 1.63 3.57
CA PRO A 602 12.85 0.51 2.62
C PRO A 602 14.19 0.16 1.97
N VAL A 603 15.02 1.19 1.68
CA VAL A 603 16.34 1.00 1.09
C VAL A 603 17.25 0.23 2.06
N ILE A 604 17.35 0.68 3.31
CA ILE A 604 18.17 0.01 4.33
C ILE A 604 17.72 -1.45 4.51
N VAL A 605 16.41 -1.67 4.70
CA VAL A 605 15.89 -3.01 4.97
C VAL A 605 16.08 -3.91 3.75
N GLY A 606 15.80 -3.43 2.55
CA GLY A 606 15.95 -4.20 1.32
C GLY A 606 17.40 -4.65 1.06
N PHE A 607 18.37 -3.74 1.20
CA PHE A 607 19.77 -4.04 0.93
C PHE A 607 20.48 -4.82 2.06
N ILE A 608 20.01 -4.75 3.30
CA ILE A 608 20.64 -5.47 4.42
C ILE A 608 20.00 -6.85 4.62
N TRP A 609 18.66 -6.94 4.59
CA TRP A 609 17.93 -8.17 4.94
C TRP A 609 17.17 -8.82 3.78
N GLY A 610 17.15 -8.17 2.62
CA GLY A 610 16.58 -8.72 1.40
C GLY A 610 15.07 -8.49 1.21
N PRO A 611 14.52 -8.98 0.07
CA PRO A 611 13.17 -8.66 -0.36
C PRO A 611 12.07 -9.30 0.50
N GLU A 612 12.27 -10.49 1.09
CA GLU A 612 11.26 -11.12 1.94
C GLU A 612 11.02 -10.30 3.22
N VAL A 613 12.10 -9.84 3.88
CA VAL A 613 12.02 -9.00 5.09
C VAL A 613 11.42 -7.63 4.77
N LEU A 614 11.80 -7.05 3.63
CA LEU A 614 11.20 -5.81 3.14
C LEU A 614 9.69 -6.00 2.88
N GLY A 615 9.28 -7.13 2.35
CA GLY A 615 7.86 -7.47 2.20
C GLY A 615 7.12 -7.53 3.52
N GLY A 616 7.71 -8.13 4.55
CA GLY A 616 7.18 -8.10 5.92
C GLY A 616 7.03 -6.68 6.45
N LEU A 617 8.03 -5.83 6.25
CA LEU A 617 8.00 -4.41 6.62
C LEU A 617 6.84 -3.67 5.92
N LEU A 618 6.67 -3.84 4.61
CA LEU A 618 5.60 -3.19 3.85
C LEU A 618 4.21 -3.62 4.33
N ALA A 619 4.03 -4.90 4.66
CA ALA A 619 2.78 -5.40 5.24
C ALA A 619 2.48 -4.71 6.58
N GLY A 620 3.47 -4.61 7.46
CA GLY A 620 3.36 -3.93 8.75
C GLY A 620 3.01 -2.45 8.62
N VAL A 621 3.72 -1.72 7.75
CA VAL A 621 3.46 -0.30 7.47
C VAL A 621 2.06 -0.09 6.93
N THR A 622 1.61 -0.94 6.01
CA THR A 622 0.28 -0.79 5.38
C THR A 622 -0.82 -0.97 6.42
N VAL A 623 -0.80 -2.04 7.19
CA VAL A 623 -1.85 -2.32 8.19
C VAL A 623 -1.89 -1.23 9.26
N SER A 624 -0.75 -0.92 9.86
CA SER A 624 -0.64 0.06 10.93
C SER A 624 -0.93 1.49 10.43
N GLY A 625 -0.43 1.85 9.23
CA GLY A 625 -0.62 3.16 8.65
C GLY A 625 -2.07 3.45 8.25
N VAL A 626 -2.78 2.46 7.70
CA VAL A 626 -4.21 2.59 7.36
C VAL A 626 -5.05 2.79 8.63
N LEU A 627 -4.82 1.98 9.66
CA LEU A 627 -5.51 2.12 10.96
C LEU A 627 -5.25 3.49 11.59
N MET A 628 -3.99 3.92 11.63
CA MET A 628 -3.58 5.20 12.21
C MET A 628 -4.16 6.37 11.42
N GLY A 629 -4.11 6.32 10.08
CA GLY A 629 -4.64 7.38 9.22
C GLY A 629 -6.14 7.57 9.39
N ILE A 630 -6.94 6.50 9.39
CA ILE A 630 -8.41 6.55 9.60
C ILE A 630 -8.71 7.07 11.01
N PHE A 631 -8.04 6.50 12.02
CA PHE A 631 -8.22 6.92 13.42
C PHE A 631 -8.00 8.43 13.57
N GLN A 632 -6.86 8.94 13.13
CA GLN A 632 -6.48 10.33 13.32
C GLN A 632 -7.35 11.30 12.53
N SER A 633 -7.62 11.00 11.26
CA SER A 633 -8.46 11.86 10.42
C SER A 633 -9.88 11.98 10.95
N ASN A 634 -10.47 10.87 11.39
CA ASN A 634 -11.84 10.86 11.90
C ASN A 634 -11.94 11.45 13.32
N ALA A 635 -10.97 11.20 14.19
CA ALA A 635 -10.93 11.81 15.52
C ALA A 635 -10.85 13.34 15.42
N GLY A 636 -9.90 13.85 14.62
CA GLY A 636 -9.71 15.29 14.43
C GLY A 636 -10.93 15.97 13.81
N GLY A 637 -11.51 15.37 12.76
CA GLY A 637 -12.73 15.90 12.12
C GLY A 637 -13.95 15.90 13.07
N ALA A 638 -14.07 14.91 13.95
CA ALA A 638 -15.14 14.85 14.93
C ALA A 638 -14.98 15.90 16.03
N TRP A 639 -13.75 16.18 16.51
CA TRP A 639 -13.50 17.25 17.48
C TRP A 639 -13.78 18.63 16.90
N ASP A 640 -13.33 18.90 15.68
CA ASP A 640 -13.56 20.19 15.01
C ASP A 640 -15.06 20.47 14.87
N ASN A 641 -15.81 19.51 14.34
CA ASN A 641 -17.26 19.66 14.21
C ASN A 641 -18.01 19.68 15.56
N ALA A 642 -17.44 19.10 16.61
CA ALA A 642 -17.96 19.26 17.96
C ALA A 642 -17.76 20.70 18.45
N LYS A 643 -16.58 21.34 18.24
CA LYS A 643 -16.32 22.76 18.52
C LYS A 643 -17.28 23.67 17.76
N LYS A 644 -17.39 23.48 16.44
CA LYS A 644 -18.27 24.31 15.57
C LYS A 644 -19.75 24.17 15.89
N SER A 645 -20.17 23.07 16.52
CA SER A 645 -21.56 22.91 16.96
C SER A 645 -21.98 23.95 18.00
N PHE A 646 -21.04 24.41 18.85
CA PHE A 646 -21.33 25.46 19.85
C PHE A 646 -21.58 26.85 19.26
N GLU A 647 -21.25 27.07 18.01
CA GLU A 647 -21.53 28.36 17.31
C GLU A 647 -23.02 28.56 17.09
N LYS A 648 -23.72 27.45 16.78
CA LYS A 648 -25.20 27.44 16.63
C LYS A 648 -25.93 27.23 17.96
N GLY A 649 -25.20 26.91 19.02
CA GLY A 649 -25.73 26.50 20.29
C GLY A 649 -26.06 25.02 20.34
N VAL A 650 -25.71 24.38 21.44
CA VAL A 650 -25.94 22.93 21.69
C VAL A 650 -26.70 22.73 22.99
N LEU A 651 -27.62 21.78 22.96
CA LEU A 651 -28.40 21.38 24.13
C LEU A 651 -27.66 20.25 24.88
N ILE A 652 -27.18 20.50 26.08
CA ILE A 652 -26.54 19.52 26.96
C ILE A 652 -27.34 19.43 28.24
N ASN A 653 -27.86 18.25 28.56
CA ASN A 653 -28.62 17.99 29.78
C ASN A 653 -29.78 18.96 30.03
N GLY A 654 -30.39 19.51 28.98
CA GLY A 654 -31.52 20.45 29.05
C GLY A 654 -31.11 21.92 29.11
N GLU A 655 -29.83 22.26 29.10
CA GLU A 655 -29.30 23.63 29.07
C GLU A 655 -28.62 23.92 27.73
N MET A 656 -28.83 25.15 27.22
CA MET A 656 -28.23 25.61 25.96
C MET A 656 -26.88 26.26 26.22
N PHE A 657 -25.85 25.74 25.52
CA PHE A 657 -24.49 26.27 25.58
C PHE A 657 -24.07 26.84 24.23
N TYR A 658 -23.37 27.97 24.26
CA TYR A 658 -22.90 28.72 23.10
C TYR A 658 -21.40 28.93 23.17
N LYS A 659 -20.82 29.64 22.16
CA LYS A 659 -19.42 30.10 22.19
C LYS A 659 -19.08 30.75 23.57
N LYS A 660 -17.83 30.53 24.00
CA LYS A 660 -17.26 31.02 25.27
C LYS A 660 -17.75 30.31 26.54
N SER A 661 -18.69 29.38 26.49
CA SER A 661 -19.07 28.54 27.61
C SER A 661 -17.93 27.58 28.00
N GLU A 662 -17.94 27.04 29.24
CA GLU A 662 -16.93 26.07 29.67
C GLU A 662 -16.92 24.78 28.81
N PRO A 663 -18.09 24.18 28.41
CA PRO A 663 -18.08 23.10 27.46
C PRO A 663 -17.48 23.46 26.09
N HIS A 664 -17.67 24.68 25.60
CA HIS A 664 -17.02 25.15 24.38
C HIS A 664 -15.50 25.21 24.53
N LYS A 665 -14.97 25.73 25.66
CA LYS A 665 -13.52 25.75 25.90
C LYS A 665 -12.93 24.34 25.94
N ALA A 666 -13.65 23.39 26.53
CA ALA A 666 -13.25 21.98 26.52
C ALA A 666 -13.21 21.41 25.09
N SER A 667 -14.18 21.76 24.25
CA SER A 667 -14.21 21.33 22.84
C SER A 667 -13.10 21.97 22.00
N VAL A 668 -12.73 23.23 22.27
CA VAL A 668 -11.55 23.90 21.66
C VAL A 668 -10.27 23.13 22.00
N THR A 669 -10.11 22.68 23.25
CA THR A 669 -8.94 21.86 23.63
C THR A 669 -8.90 20.54 22.85
N GLY A 670 -10.04 19.89 22.66
CA GLY A 670 -10.11 18.66 21.85
C GLY A 670 -9.76 18.90 20.39
N ASP A 671 -10.23 20.01 19.81
CA ASP A 671 -9.89 20.41 18.44
C ASP A 671 -8.39 20.67 18.30
N THR A 672 -7.78 21.43 19.22
CA THR A 672 -6.31 21.66 19.24
C THR A 672 -5.51 20.35 19.28
N VAL A 673 -5.99 19.30 19.99
CA VAL A 673 -5.38 17.95 19.97
C VAL A 673 -5.65 17.27 18.64
N GLY A 674 -6.82 17.46 18.05
CA GLY A 674 -7.25 16.86 16.80
C GLY A 674 -6.59 17.46 15.55
N ASP A 675 -6.19 18.71 15.60
CA ASP A 675 -5.59 19.44 14.47
C ASP A 675 -4.35 18.77 13.90
N PRO A 676 -3.31 18.43 14.69
CA PRO A 676 -2.17 17.67 14.17
C PRO A 676 -2.56 16.30 13.61
N PHE A 677 -3.64 15.70 14.11
CA PHE A 677 -4.13 14.42 13.68
C PHE A 677 -4.78 14.50 12.29
N LYS A 678 -5.75 15.41 12.12
CA LYS A 678 -6.56 15.48 10.90
C LYS A 678 -5.84 16.09 9.72
N ASP A 679 -4.91 17.06 9.96
CA ASP A 679 -4.35 17.89 8.90
C ASP A 679 -2.84 17.67 8.64
N THR A 680 -2.12 17.02 9.57
CA THR A 680 -0.69 16.74 9.40
C THR A 680 -0.42 15.24 9.36
N SER A 681 -0.57 14.55 10.48
CA SER A 681 -0.15 13.16 10.65
C SER A 681 -1.05 12.17 9.89
N GLY A 682 -2.37 12.27 10.07
CA GLY A 682 -3.34 11.34 9.45
C GLY A 682 -3.24 11.29 7.92
N PRO A 683 -3.36 12.41 7.21
CA PRO A 683 -3.22 12.43 5.76
C PRO A 683 -1.84 11.98 5.27
N SER A 684 -0.78 12.27 6.02
CA SER A 684 0.58 11.89 5.64
C SER A 684 0.83 10.37 5.70
N MET A 685 0.01 9.61 6.46
CA MET A 685 0.06 8.14 6.47
C MET A 685 -0.25 7.54 5.09
N ASN A 686 -1.20 8.12 4.37
CA ASN A 686 -1.55 7.75 3.02
C ASN A 686 -0.32 7.76 2.09
N ILE A 687 0.47 8.84 2.15
CA ILE A 687 1.66 9.00 1.31
C ILE A 687 2.80 8.10 1.81
N LEU A 688 2.98 8.01 3.13
CA LEU A 688 4.00 7.14 3.74
C LEU A 688 3.90 5.70 3.22
N ILE A 689 2.69 5.10 3.27
CA ILE A 689 2.44 3.73 2.83
C ILE A 689 2.81 3.54 1.35
N LYS A 690 2.35 4.44 0.49
CA LYS A 690 2.58 4.36 -0.96
C LYS A 690 4.04 4.62 -1.32
N LEU A 691 4.64 5.66 -0.74
CA LEU A 691 6.03 6.02 -1.04
C LEU A 691 6.98 4.88 -0.66
N MET A 692 6.80 4.27 0.51
CA MET A 692 7.61 3.11 0.91
C MET A 692 7.43 1.93 -0.06
N SER A 693 6.20 1.70 -0.54
CA SER A 693 5.91 0.64 -1.52
C SER A 693 6.55 0.94 -2.88
N ILE A 694 6.52 2.20 -3.35
CA ILE A 694 7.13 2.60 -4.62
C ILE A 694 8.66 2.56 -4.55
N VAL A 695 9.25 3.03 -3.44
CA VAL A 695 10.71 2.90 -3.20
C VAL A 695 11.12 1.43 -3.25
N SER A 696 10.35 0.56 -2.58
CA SER A 696 10.61 -0.88 -2.59
C SER A 696 10.50 -1.47 -4.00
N LEU A 697 9.52 -1.03 -4.79
CA LEU A 697 9.34 -1.44 -6.18
C LEU A 697 10.55 -1.03 -7.04
N VAL A 698 11.05 0.19 -6.88
CA VAL A 698 12.20 0.71 -7.64
C VAL A 698 13.49 0.00 -7.27
N ILE A 699 13.69 -0.37 -6.00
CA ILE A 699 14.88 -1.11 -5.58
C ILE A 699 14.77 -2.62 -5.77
N ALA A 700 13.56 -3.15 -6.04
CA ALA A 700 13.30 -4.59 -6.15
C ALA A 700 14.29 -5.34 -7.06
N PRO A 701 14.60 -4.86 -8.29
CA PRO A 701 15.54 -5.55 -9.17
C PRO A 701 16.94 -5.69 -8.59
N TYR A 702 17.36 -4.77 -7.71
CA TYR A 702 18.71 -4.69 -7.15
C TYR A 702 18.90 -5.52 -5.88
N ILE A 703 17.82 -5.95 -5.23
CA ILE A 703 17.86 -6.67 -3.95
C ILE A 703 17.51 -8.15 -4.07
N VAL A 704 17.25 -8.62 -5.29
CA VAL A 704 16.95 -10.04 -5.55
C VAL A 704 18.10 -10.92 -5.08
N GLY A 705 17.81 -11.97 -4.31
CA GLY A 705 18.82 -12.90 -3.77
C GLY A 705 19.55 -12.43 -2.50
N ILE A 706 19.31 -11.19 -2.03
CA ILE A 706 19.83 -10.74 -0.74
C ILE A 706 18.95 -11.35 0.38
N GLY A 707 19.58 -11.93 1.40
CA GLY A 707 18.89 -12.45 2.58
C GLY A 707 18.10 -13.73 2.38
N SER A 708 18.15 -14.36 1.19
CA SER A 708 17.64 -15.71 1.04
C SER A 708 18.42 -16.63 1.96
N THR A 709 17.75 -17.15 3.01
CA THR A 709 18.32 -18.09 3.96
C THR A 709 18.53 -19.49 3.36
N ASP A 710 18.07 -19.70 2.16
CA ASP A 710 18.46 -20.81 1.32
C ASP A 710 19.87 -20.55 0.76
N LYS A 711 20.85 -20.92 1.53
CA LYS A 711 22.23 -21.05 1.04
C LYS A 711 22.36 -22.01 -0.16
N SER A 712 21.26 -22.59 -0.63
CA SER A 712 21.21 -23.46 -1.80
C SER A 712 21.12 -22.69 -3.14
N GLU A 713 20.60 -21.43 -3.18
CA GLU A 713 20.47 -20.70 -4.46
C GLU A 713 21.52 -19.62 -4.71
N ALA A 714 22.22 -19.12 -3.68
CA ALA A 714 23.35 -18.24 -3.88
C ALA A 714 24.60 -18.94 -4.45
N CYS A 715 24.51 -20.24 -4.68
CA CYS A 715 25.59 -21.08 -5.23
C CYS A 715 25.38 -21.48 -6.70
N CYS A 716 24.41 -20.91 -7.40
CA CYS A 716 24.25 -21.12 -8.84
C CYS A 716 24.96 -20.05 -9.68
N MET A 717 26.15 -19.62 -9.24
CA MET A 717 27.10 -18.93 -10.10
C MET A 717 28.32 -19.81 -10.32
N LYS A 718 28.40 -20.35 -11.53
CA LYS A 718 29.34 -21.33 -12.02
C LYS A 718 29.19 -22.71 -11.35
N GLU A 719 28.73 -23.67 -12.08
CA GLU A 719 29.04 -25.09 -11.82
C GLU A 719 30.56 -25.22 -11.89
N GLU A 720 31.27 -24.90 -10.79
CA GLU A 720 32.62 -25.40 -10.58
C GLU A 720 32.45 -26.89 -10.35
N ILE A 721 32.65 -27.63 -11.40
CA ILE A 721 32.80 -29.11 -11.34
C ILE A 721 34.00 -29.38 -10.45
N ILE A 722 33.73 -29.68 -9.17
CA ILE A 722 34.79 -30.04 -8.24
C ILE A 722 35.10 -31.51 -8.42
N LYS A 723 36.31 -31.78 -8.90
CA LYS A 723 36.85 -33.14 -9.02
C LYS A 723 37.52 -33.53 -7.70
N CYS A 724 37.03 -34.59 -7.09
CA CYS A 724 37.67 -35.20 -5.91
C CYS A 724 38.12 -36.63 -6.21
N ASN A 725 39.30 -36.99 -5.77
CA ASN A 725 39.85 -38.34 -5.94
C ASN A 725 39.66 -39.09 -4.61
N ILE A 726 38.86 -40.15 -4.62
CA ILE A 726 38.56 -40.97 -3.45
C ILE A 726 38.97 -42.39 -3.76
N ASN A 727 39.95 -42.89 -3.04
CA ASN A 727 40.51 -44.26 -3.20
C ASN A 727 40.95 -44.61 -4.63
N GLY A 728 41.50 -43.61 -5.37
CA GLY A 728 42.03 -43.82 -6.71
C GLY A 728 40.99 -43.64 -7.84
N GLN A 729 39.75 -43.31 -7.52
CA GLN A 729 38.68 -43.07 -8.48
C GLN A 729 38.29 -41.57 -8.46
N GLU A 730 38.21 -40.93 -9.62
CA GLU A 730 37.87 -39.52 -9.77
C GLU A 730 36.34 -39.31 -9.77
N TYR A 731 35.85 -38.52 -8.84
CA TYR A 731 34.41 -38.14 -8.72
C TYR A 731 34.22 -36.68 -9.07
N THR A 732 33.10 -36.42 -9.71
CA THR A 732 32.69 -35.05 -10.12
C THR A 732 31.47 -34.62 -9.33
N CYS A 733 31.61 -33.55 -8.53
CA CYS A 733 30.56 -33.09 -7.65
C CYS A 733 30.16 -31.64 -7.97
N LYS A 734 28.88 -31.29 -7.80
CA LYS A 734 28.34 -29.94 -8.02
C LYS A 734 28.58 -28.99 -6.86
N SER A 735 29.06 -29.43 -5.70
CA SER A 735 29.45 -28.60 -4.57
C SER A 735 30.46 -29.28 -3.67
N LYS A 736 31.23 -28.55 -2.88
CA LYS A 736 32.22 -29.06 -1.89
C LYS A 736 31.53 -29.89 -0.80
N GLU A 737 30.35 -29.47 -0.33
CA GLU A 737 29.56 -30.19 0.67
C GLU A 737 29.09 -31.57 0.15
N LYS A 738 28.76 -31.66 -1.15
CA LYS A 738 28.39 -32.89 -1.82
C LYS A 738 29.63 -33.80 -1.98
N CYS A 739 30.79 -33.25 -2.28
CA CYS A 739 32.07 -34.00 -2.26
C CYS A 739 32.41 -34.51 -0.84
N ASP A 740 32.25 -33.68 0.18
CA ASP A 740 32.51 -34.02 1.57
C ASP A 740 31.47 -35.05 2.10
N SER A 741 30.22 -34.97 1.64
CA SER A 741 29.17 -35.96 1.94
C SER A 741 29.50 -37.31 1.30
N ILE A 742 29.96 -37.34 0.05
CA ILE A 742 30.41 -38.59 -0.62
C ILE A 742 31.68 -39.13 0.04
N MET A 743 32.64 -38.27 0.42
CA MET A 743 33.83 -38.68 1.20
C MET A 743 33.48 -39.26 2.58
N ASN A 744 32.46 -38.72 3.25
CA ASN A 744 32.02 -39.24 4.53
C ASN A 744 31.19 -40.51 4.41
N ALA A 745 30.38 -40.63 3.34
CA ALA A 745 29.61 -41.84 3.06
C ALA A 745 30.50 -43.05 2.67
N THR A 746 31.61 -42.82 1.99
CA THR A 746 32.59 -43.88 1.64
C THR A 746 33.48 -44.32 2.81
N LYS A 747 33.46 -43.61 3.93
CA LYS A 747 34.23 -44.03 5.13
C LYS A 747 33.56 -45.15 5.92
N LYS A 748 32.27 -45.48 5.66
CA LYS A 748 31.52 -46.52 6.37
C LYS A 748 31.01 -47.54 5.37
N ASP A 749 31.70 -48.63 5.24
CA ASP A 749 31.30 -49.69 4.32
C ASP A 749 30.21 -50.57 4.99
N ILE A 750 29.13 -50.86 4.30
CA ILE A 750 28.09 -51.77 4.75
C ILE A 750 28.64 -53.18 5.06
N ALA A 751 29.80 -53.55 4.48
CA ALA A 751 30.52 -54.78 4.79
C ALA A 751 30.97 -54.91 6.26
N GLU A 752 31.00 -53.82 7.04
CA GLU A 752 31.25 -53.84 8.48
C GLU A 752 30.07 -54.42 9.28
N LEU A 753 28.85 -54.43 8.68
CA LEU A 753 27.66 -54.99 9.30
C LEU A 753 27.61 -56.51 9.03
N THR A 754 27.50 -57.29 10.09
CA THR A 754 27.32 -58.73 9.99
C THR A 754 26.16 -59.21 10.85
N GLY A 755 25.29 -60.05 10.28
CA GLY A 755 24.16 -60.63 10.97
C GLY A 755 22.82 -59.92 10.75
N LEU A 756 21.88 -60.17 11.64
CA LEU A 756 20.52 -59.66 11.61
C LEU A 756 20.38 -58.36 12.40
N TYR A 757 19.72 -57.36 11.78
CA TYR A 757 19.31 -56.14 12.41
C TYR A 757 17.82 -55.94 12.20
N ASN A 758 17.02 -55.86 13.25
CA ASN A 758 15.59 -55.63 13.19
C ASN A 758 15.28 -54.14 13.15
N VAL A 759 14.44 -53.69 12.24
CA VAL A 759 14.04 -52.29 12.10
C VAL A 759 13.25 -51.87 13.32
N ASP A 760 13.64 -50.77 13.93
CA ASP A 760 12.87 -50.08 14.98
C ASP A 760 11.90 -49.12 14.34
N GLY A 761 10.62 -49.48 14.28
CA GLY A 761 9.56 -48.66 13.70
C GLY A 761 9.28 -47.40 14.48
N ALA A 762 9.64 -47.33 15.76
CA ALA A 762 9.42 -46.13 16.59
C ALA A 762 10.44 -45.02 16.30
N HIS A 763 11.67 -45.39 15.94
CA HIS A 763 12.75 -44.47 15.60
C HIS A 763 13.04 -44.39 14.10
N SER A 764 12.20 -45.02 13.27
CA SER A 764 12.31 -45.00 11.81
C SER A 764 11.19 -44.18 11.21
N SER A 765 11.48 -43.48 10.14
CA SER A 765 10.49 -42.63 9.43
C SER A 765 10.48 -42.91 7.93
N LEU A 766 9.30 -42.83 7.34
CA LEU A 766 9.08 -42.91 5.89
C LEU A 766 8.13 -41.81 5.47
N GLY A 767 8.64 -40.88 4.68
CA GLY A 767 7.90 -39.82 4.04
C GLY A 767 7.72 -40.06 2.55
N PHE A 768 6.67 -39.52 1.95
CA PHE A 768 6.49 -39.50 0.50
C PHE A 768 6.06 -38.14 -0.01
N SER A 769 6.46 -37.84 -1.21
CA SER A 769 6.08 -36.64 -1.95
C SER A 769 5.60 -37.05 -3.34
N ILE A 770 4.48 -36.51 -3.79
CA ILE A 770 3.95 -36.76 -5.12
C ILE A 770 3.49 -35.45 -5.73
N GLU A 771 3.88 -35.19 -6.97
CA GLU A 771 3.49 -34.00 -7.72
C GLU A 771 1.98 -33.98 -7.94
N HIS A 772 1.32 -32.88 -7.51
CA HIS A 772 -0.10 -32.65 -7.69
C HIS A 772 -0.35 -31.24 -8.24
N THR A 773 -0.65 -31.14 -9.50
CA THR A 773 -1.05 -29.94 -10.29
C THR A 773 -0.06 -28.76 -10.20
N ILE A 774 0.27 -28.25 -9.01
CA ILE A 774 1.15 -27.08 -8.82
C ILE A 774 2.07 -27.26 -7.59
N VAL A 775 1.64 -28.03 -6.58
CA VAL A 775 2.37 -28.24 -5.33
C VAL A 775 2.38 -29.70 -4.97
N ASP A 776 3.53 -30.22 -4.52
CA ASP A 776 3.67 -31.59 -4.08
C ASP A 776 2.79 -31.91 -2.89
N THR A 777 2.06 -33.02 -2.98
CA THR A 777 1.40 -33.59 -1.80
C THR A 777 2.41 -34.42 -1.01
N LYS A 778 2.73 -33.99 0.21
CA LYS A 778 3.60 -34.71 1.13
C LYS A 778 2.78 -35.48 2.15
N GLY A 779 3.31 -36.65 2.56
CA GLY A 779 2.68 -37.47 3.58
C GLY A 779 3.68 -38.43 4.20
N SER A 780 3.21 -39.19 5.20
CA SER A 780 3.99 -40.23 5.89
C SER A 780 3.22 -41.52 5.99
N ILE A 781 3.96 -42.64 6.14
CA ILE A 781 3.44 -43.97 6.38
C ILE A 781 4.32 -44.61 7.44
N THR A 782 3.73 -45.32 8.43
CA THR A 782 4.46 -45.98 9.48
C THR A 782 5.08 -47.29 9.00
N ILE A 783 6.33 -47.56 9.40
CA ILE A 783 6.98 -48.84 9.21
C ILE A 783 6.52 -49.79 10.33
N ASP A 784 5.83 -50.88 9.94
CA ASP A 784 5.28 -51.82 10.90
C ASP A 784 6.36 -52.81 11.41
N SER A 785 7.19 -53.31 10.49
CA SER A 785 8.28 -54.24 10.80
C SER A 785 9.27 -54.30 9.65
N GLY A 786 10.48 -54.76 9.94
CA GLY A 786 11.48 -54.97 8.92
C GLY A 786 12.79 -55.52 9.49
N TYR A 787 13.65 -55.98 8.61
CA TYR A 787 15.00 -56.38 8.97
C TYR A 787 16.01 -56.13 7.85
N VAL A 788 17.24 -55.91 8.23
CA VAL A 788 18.41 -55.91 7.35
C VAL A 788 19.30 -57.06 7.80
N TYR A 789 19.52 -58.04 6.91
CA TYR A 789 20.38 -59.19 7.16
C TYR A 789 21.57 -59.16 6.20
N LEU A 790 22.75 -59.17 6.74
CA LEU A 790 24.01 -59.10 6.00
C LEU A 790 24.88 -60.29 6.37
N ASP A 791 25.04 -61.26 5.42
CA ASP A 791 25.85 -62.41 5.56
C ASP A 791 26.66 -62.65 4.28
N ALA A 792 27.96 -62.84 4.44
CA ALA A 792 28.88 -63.13 3.33
C ALA A 792 28.59 -64.45 2.59
N ALA A 793 27.93 -65.40 3.25
CA ALA A 793 27.67 -66.74 2.69
C ALA A 793 26.33 -66.84 1.96
N THR A 794 25.29 -66.12 2.43
CA THR A 794 23.92 -66.26 1.86
C THR A 794 23.46 -64.96 1.10
N GLY A 795 24.33 -64.00 1.07
CA GLY A 795 24.01 -62.61 0.45
C GLY A 795 23.15 -61.75 1.35
N PRO A 796 23.11 -60.47 1.02
CA PRO A 796 22.34 -59.50 1.79
C PRO A 796 20.84 -59.63 1.52
N LYS A 797 20.01 -59.41 2.57
CA LYS A 797 18.56 -59.41 2.48
C LYS A 797 18.00 -58.19 3.23
N ILE A 798 17.08 -57.47 2.59
CA ILE A 798 16.33 -56.39 3.22
C ILE A 798 14.85 -56.72 3.08
N PHE A 799 14.14 -56.65 4.20
CA PHE A 799 12.69 -56.76 4.22
C PHE A 799 12.11 -55.61 5.01
N MET A 800 11.08 -54.95 4.45
CA MET A 800 10.33 -53.93 5.14
C MET A 800 8.82 -54.08 4.90
N GLN A 801 8.05 -53.89 5.93
CA GLN A 801 6.59 -53.93 5.91
C GLN A 801 6.02 -52.60 6.42
N LEU A 802 5.17 -51.97 5.61
CA LEU A 802 4.54 -50.67 5.88
C LEU A 802 3.08 -50.91 6.25
N ASP A 803 2.60 -50.16 7.27
CA ASP A 803 1.19 -50.14 7.62
C ASP A 803 0.46 -49.06 6.82
N MET A 804 -0.25 -49.46 5.78
CA MET A 804 -0.97 -48.54 4.89
C MET A 804 -2.18 -47.84 5.57
N THR A 805 -2.62 -48.34 6.73
CA THR A 805 -3.68 -47.73 7.53
C THR A 805 -3.25 -46.41 8.15
N THR A 806 -1.94 -46.16 8.24
CA THR A 806 -1.33 -44.98 8.85
C THR A 806 -1.03 -43.84 7.87
N ILE A 807 -1.42 -43.94 6.62
CA ILE A 807 -1.23 -42.88 5.62
C ILE A 807 -1.77 -41.56 6.18
N ASN A 808 -0.89 -40.57 6.25
CA ASN A 808 -1.19 -39.25 6.78
C ASN A 808 -0.59 -38.17 5.90
N THR A 809 -1.42 -37.35 5.29
CA THR A 809 -1.04 -36.21 4.47
C THR A 809 -1.42 -34.87 5.15
N GLN A 810 -1.71 -34.88 6.45
CA GLN A 810 -2.19 -33.75 7.24
C GLN A 810 -3.56 -33.18 6.78
N ASN A 811 -4.32 -33.99 6.05
CA ASN A 811 -5.68 -33.68 5.62
C ASN A 811 -6.56 -34.91 5.74
N SER A 812 -7.43 -34.95 6.75
CA SER A 812 -8.24 -36.13 7.11
C SER A 812 -9.16 -36.61 5.99
N MET A 813 -9.71 -35.71 5.19
CA MET A 813 -10.57 -36.05 4.05
C MET A 813 -9.74 -36.72 2.94
N ARG A 814 -8.58 -36.20 2.61
CA ARG A 814 -7.66 -36.78 1.63
C ARG A 814 -7.14 -38.14 2.11
N ASP A 815 -6.77 -38.25 3.38
CA ASP A 815 -6.29 -39.50 3.97
C ASP A 815 -7.36 -40.61 3.93
N SER A 816 -8.61 -40.26 4.22
CA SER A 816 -9.74 -41.20 4.05
C SER A 816 -9.90 -41.63 2.59
N HIS A 817 -9.86 -40.70 1.64
CA HIS A 817 -9.93 -41.05 0.22
C HIS A 817 -8.79 -41.96 -0.23
N LEU A 818 -7.56 -41.65 0.17
CA LEU A 818 -6.38 -42.48 -0.16
C LEU A 818 -6.48 -43.87 0.43
N ARG A 819 -6.96 -44.03 1.67
CA ARG A 819 -7.09 -45.31 2.33
C ARG A 819 -8.24 -46.16 1.78
N ASP A 820 -9.44 -45.57 1.64
CA ASP A 820 -10.69 -46.30 1.55
C ASP A 820 -11.14 -46.57 0.10
N LYS A 821 -10.79 -45.69 -0.85
CA LYS A 821 -11.25 -45.85 -2.23
C LYS A 821 -10.47 -46.88 -3.00
N GLU A 822 -11.19 -47.70 -3.80
CA GLU A 822 -10.62 -48.76 -4.62
C GLU A 822 -9.62 -48.28 -5.68
N GLU A 823 -9.82 -47.06 -6.18
CA GLU A 823 -8.95 -46.40 -7.14
C GLU A 823 -7.62 -45.90 -6.55
N PHE A 824 -7.49 -45.82 -5.22
CA PHE A 824 -6.25 -45.52 -4.51
C PHE A 824 -5.67 -46.79 -3.83
N PHE A 825 -5.39 -46.76 -2.52
CA PHE A 825 -4.70 -47.84 -1.85
C PHE A 825 -5.64 -48.99 -1.43
N ASN A 826 -6.96 -48.74 -1.29
CA ASN A 826 -7.96 -49.75 -0.88
C ASN A 826 -7.48 -50.54 0.37
N VAL A 827 -7.17 -49.80 1.43
CA VAL A 827 -6.53 -50.33 2.64
C VAL A 827 -7.43 -51.37 3.33
N ASN A 828 -8.74 -51.29 3.15
CA ASN A 828 -9.66 -52.30 3.67
C ASN A 828 -9.34 -53.71 3.15
N LYS A 829 -8.80 -53.81 1.91
CA LYS A 829 -8.38 -55.05 1.31
C LYS A 829 -6.86 -55.30 1.42
N PHE A 830 -6.07 -54.23 1.36
CA PHE A 830 -4.60 -54.30 1.30
C PHE A 830 -4.00 -53.42 2.40
N LYS A 831 -4.00 -53.97 3.62
CA LYS A 831 -3.55 -53.21 4.80
C LYS A 831 -2.05 -52.93 4.84
N LYS A 832 -1.26 -53.70 4.08
CA LYS A 832 0.20 -53.67 4.15
C LYS A 832 0.82 -53.54 2.76
N ALA A 833 1.96 -52.85 2.69
CA ALA A 833 2.87 -52.86 1.56
C ALA A 833 4.19 -53.47 2.00
N THR A 834 4.91 -54.13 1.11
CA THR A 834 6.19 -54.80 1.47
C THR A 834 7.26 -54.50 0.43
N PHE A 835 8.49 -54.33 0.91
CA PHE A 835 9.69 -54.31 0.07
C PHE A 835 10.60 -55.43 0.47
N GLU A 836 11.08 -56.19 -0.50
CA GLU A 836 12.01 -57.27 -0.30
C GLU A 836 13.14 -57.19 -1.33
N ALA A 837 14.37 -57.07 -0.88
CA ALA A 837 15.58 -57.07 -1.69
C ALA A 837 16.51 -58.17 -1.30
N THR A 838 17.12 -58.81 -2.29
CA THR A 838 18.07 -59.91 -2.16
C THR A 838 19.43 -59.55 -2.76
N GLU A 839 19.57 -58.40 -3.37
CA GLU A 839 20.79 -57.90 -3.97
C GLU A 839 21.07 -56.47 -3.53
N ILE A 840 22.27 -56.27 -2.97
CA ILE A 840 22.79 -54.95 -2.64
C ILE A 840 24.13 -54.77 -3.34
N SER A 841 24.28 -53.69 -4.09
CA SER A 841 25.52 -53.35 -4.79
C SER A 841 25.93 -51.91 -4.49
N LYS A 842 27.21 -51.58 -4.71
CA LYS A 842 27.64 -50.18 -4.69
C LYS A 842 27.00 -49.51 -5.88
N ASN A 843 26.49 -48.29 -5.67
CA ASN A 843 25.89 -47.50 -6.75
C ASN A 843 26.99 -47.10 -7.74
N ALA A 844 26.87 -47.54 -8.98
CA ALA A 844 27.83 -47.22 -10.05
C ALA A 844 27.60 -45.86 -10.68
N GLU A 845 26.42 -45.28 -10.50
CA GLU A 845 26.10 -43.92 -10.95
C GLU A 845 26.56 -42.93 -9.86
N LEU A 846 27.29 -41.91 -10.30
CA LEU A 846 27.75 -40.83 -9.42
C LEU A 846 26.54 -40.02 -8.90
N GLY A 847 26.05 -40.44 -7.72
CA GLY A 847 24.86 -39.86 -7.10
C GLY A 847 25.06 -39.66 -5.58
N GLU A 848 23.99 -39.21 -4.95
CA GLU A 848 23.94 -38.90 -3.52
C GLU A 848 24.08 -40.16 -2.64
N PHE A 849 23.73 -41.36 -3.18
CA PHE A 849 23.63 -42.62 -2.45
C PHE A 849 24.75 -43.59 -2.85
N ALA A 850 25.40 -44.16 -1.84
CA ALA A 850 26.53 -45.09 -2.03
C ALA A 850 26.10 -46.49 -2.41
N TYR A 851 24.87 -46.89 -2.09
CA TYR A 851 24.38 -48.27 -2.29
C TYR A 851 23.03 -48.28 -3.03
N VAL A 852 22.78 -49.32 -3.80
CA VAL A 852 21.50 -49.63 -4.40
C VAL A 852 21.05 -51.04 -4.01
N ALA A 853 19.84 -51.17 -3.48
CA ALA A 853 19.18 -52.45 -3.24
C ALA A 853 18.13 -52.68 -4.33
N LYS A 854 18.32 -53.73 -5.14
CA LYS A 854 17.32 -54.18 -6.09
C LYS A 854 16.34 -55.11 -5.40
N GLY A 855 15.07 -54.74 -5.46
CA GLY A 855 14.06 -55.51 -4.71
C GLY A 855 12.67 -55.46 -5.32
N LYS A 856 11.78 -56.28 -4.75
CA LYS A 856 10.37 -56.36 -5.12
C LYS A 856 9.53 -55.52 -4.17
N LEU A 857 8.90 -54.48 -4.71
CA LEU A 857 7.91 -53.68 -3.98
C LEU A 857 6.49 -54.20 -4.29
N THR A 858 5.74 -54.51 -3.22
CA THR A 858 4.38 -54.99 -3.33
C THR A 858 3.42 -53.93 -2.74
N ILE A 859 2.56 -53.34 -3.59
CA ILE A 859 1.48 -52.45 -3.20
C ILE A 859 0.18 -52.92 -3.85
N LYS A 860 -0.91 -52.96 -3.11
CA LYS A 860 -2.22 -53.46 -3.55
C LYS A 860 -2.19 -54.86 -4.16
N GLY A 861 -1.26 -55.69 -3.72
CA GLY A 861 -1.07 -57.05 -4.27
C GLY A 861 -0.35 -57.10 -5.63
N ILE A 862 0.05 -55.96 -6.18
CA ILE A 862 0.84 -55.85 -7.41
C ILE A 862 2.32 -55.78 -7.02
N VAL A 863 3.15 -56.62 -7.65
CA VAL A 863 4.59 -56.72 -7.41
C VAL A 863 5.36 -56.09 -8.57
N LYS A 864 6.30 -55.18 -8.22
CA LYS A 864 7.21 -54.54 -9.20
C LYS A 864 8.62 -54.57 -8.67
N GLU A 865 9.59 -54.73 -9.59
CA GLU A 865 10.99 -54.53 -9.28
C GLU A 865 11.32 -53.05 -9.25
N VAL A 866 12.03 -52.65 -8.17
CA VAL A 866 12.42 -51.26 -7.94
C VAL A 866 13.83 -51.21 -7.40
N ASN A 867 14.47 -50.03 -7.58
CA ASN A 867 15.80 -49.73 -7.03
C ASN A 867 15.61 -48.78 -5.86
N LEU A 868 16.07 -49.22 -4.68
CA LEU A 868 16.11 -48.42 -3.46
C LEU A 868 17.54 -47.94 -3.24
N PHE A 869 17.75 -46.63 -3.26
CA PHE A 869 19.04 -45.98 -3.11
C PHE A 869 19.24 -45.57 -1.66
N PHE A 870 20.43 -45.88 -1.05
CA PHE A 870 20.63 -45.58 0.35
C PHE A 870 22.10 -45.38 0.72
N ASN A 871 22.30 -44.76 1.89
CA ASN A 871 23.58 -44.63 2.58
C ASN A 871 23.50 -45.35 3.94
N TYR A 872 24.57 -46.03 4.31
CA TYR A 872 24.79 -46.53 5.66
C TYR A 872 25.43 -45.43 6.51
N GLN A 873 24.79 -45.05 7.62
CA GLN A 873 25.22 -43.98 8.51
C GLN A 873 26.19 -44.46 9.64
N GLY A 874 26.34 -45.75 9.79
CA GLY A 874 27.18 -46.39 10.81
C GLY A 874 26.41 -47.07 11.93
N THR A 875 27.13 -47.67 12.83
CA THR A 875 26.60 -48.37 14.00
C THR A 875 27.05 -47.69 15.28
N LYS A 876 26.14 -47.54 16.23
CA LYS A 876 26.41 -47.05 17.58
C LYS A 876 25.67 -47.91 18.60
N PRO A 877 26.24 -48.20 19.79
CA PRO A 877 25.52 -48.84 20.88
C PRO A 877 24.50 -47.85 21.47
N ASP A 878 23.32 -48.35 21.82
CA ASP A 878 22.29 -47.60 22.56
C ASP A 878 22.60 -47.61 24.09
N LYS A 879 21.62 -47.17 24.90
CA LYS A 879 21.74 -47.13 26.37
C LYS A 879 21.88 -48.52 27.02
N ASP A 880 21.39 -49.56 26.35
CA ASP A 880 21.40 -50.95 26.78
C ASP A 880 22.53 -51.74 26.11
N ASN A 881 23.49 -51.06 25.50
CA ASN A 881 24.64 -51.62 24.78
C ASN A 881 24.28 -52.47 23.55
N ILE A 882 23.07 -52.19 22.96
CA ILE A 882 22.61 -52.84 21.73
C ILE A 882 23.12 -52.01 20.55
N ASN A 883 23.74 -52.66 19.57
CA ASN A 883 24.22 -51.98 18.37
C ASN A 883 23.07 -51.62 17.46
N ILE A 884 22.89 -50.30 17.23
CA ILE A 884 21.93 -49.76 16.31
C ILE A 884 22.63 -49.28 15.04
N ALA A 885 22.18 -49.77 13.88
CA ALA A 885 22.65 -49.36 12.56
C ALA A 885 21.66 -48.35 11.92
N GLY A 886 22.18 -47.24 11.37
CA GLY A 886 21.39 -46.19 10.72
C GLY A 886 21.48 -46.25 9.21
N PHE A 887 20.37 -46.04 8.51
CA PHE A 887 20.27 -46.00 7.06
C PHE A 887 19.37 -44.81 6.63
N VAL A 888 19.78 -44.12 5.59
CA VAL A 888 18.99 -43.02 4.98
C VAL A 888 18.95 -43.25 3.47
N GLY A 889 17.79 -43.10 2.86
CA GLY A 889 17.69 -43.37 1.45
C GLY A 889 16.39 -42.87 0.79
N GLU A 890 16.30 -43.17 -0.50
CA GLU A 890 15.13 -42.80 -1.30
C GLU A 890 14.75 -43.88 -2.31
N LEU A 891 13.49 -43.84 -2.74
CA LEU A 891 12.88 -44.71 -3.71
C LEU A 891 11.87 -43.94 -4.54
N SER A 892 11.91 -44.09 -5.86
CA SER A 892 10.92 -43.52 -6.78
C SER A 892 9.88 -44.59 -7.18
N VAL A 893 8.61 -44.29 -6.99
CA VAL A 893 7.48 -45.21 -7.24
C VAL A 893 6.52 -44.60 -8.25
N ALA A 894 6.40 -45.23 -9.43
CA ALA A 894 5.38 -44.83 -10.40
C ALA A 894 4.00 -45.36 -9.93
N CYS A 895 3.15 -44.49 -9.45
CA CYS A 895 1.83 -44.87 -8.89
C CYS A 895 0.94 -45.66 -9.84
N LYS A 896 1.00 -45.38 -11.13
CA LYS A 896 0.26 -46.10 -12.17
C LYS A 896 0.58 -47.56 -12.26
N ASP A 897 1.83 -47.96 -11.98
CA ASP A 897 2.31 -49.32 -12.03
C ASP A 897 1.68 -50.25 -10.97
N PHE A 898 1.15 -49.64 -9.92
CA PHE A 898 0.44 -50.30 -8.83
C PHE A 898 -1.09 -50.11 -8.89
N GLY A 899 -1.61 -49.65 -10.03
CA GLY A 899 -3.05 -49.41 -10.20
C GLY A 899 -3.62 -48.33 -9.26
N ILE A 900 -2.77 -47.37 -8.88
CA ILE A 900 -3.17 -46.22 -8.09
C ILE A 900 -3.47 -45.05 -9.05
N LYS A 901 -4.69 -44.49 -8.97
CA LYS A 901 -5.16 -43.44 -9.86
C LYS A 901 -4.65 -42.03 -9.44
N MET A 902 -3.41 -41.97 -8.99
CA MET A 902 -2.66 -40.75 -8.77
C MET A 902 -1.70 -40.55 -9.94
N GLY A 903 -1.68 -39.38 -10.53
CA GLY A 903 -0.71 -39.06 -11.59
C GLY A 903 0.69 -38.85 -11.00
N GLY A 904 1.72 -39.21 -11.74
CA GLY A 904 3.11 -38.91 -11.39
C GLY A 904 3.90 -40.06 -10.72
N ILE A 905 5.13 -39.68 -10.35
CA ILE A 905 6.10 -40.53 -9.63
C ILE A 905 6.12 -40.06 -8.18
N ALA A 906 5.82 -40.93 -7.24
CA ALA A 906 5.99 -40.65 -5.84
C ALA A 906 7.46 -40.82 -5.45
N LYS A 907 8.06 -39.78 -4.88
CA LYS A 907 9.37 -39.86 -4.25
C LYS A 907 9.18 -40.26 -2.81
N VAL A 908 9.79 -41.37 -2.39
CA VAL A 908 9.72 -41.89 -1.04
C VAL A 908 11.08 -41.73 -0.38
N GLU A 909 11.15 -41.03 0.73
CA GLU A 909 12.35 -40.81 1.51
C GLU A 909 12.22 -41.56 2.85
N PHE A 910 13.29 -42.15 3.31
CA PHE A 910 13.27 -42.91 4.58
C PHE A 910 14.53 -42.68 5.42
N THR A 911 14.33 -42.74 6.74
CA THR A 911 15.39 -42.84 7.74
C THR A 911 15.06 -44.05 8.61
N ILE A 912 15.99 -45.00 8.67
CA ILE A 912 15.79 -46.27 9.38
C ILE A 912 16.86 -46.45 10.42
N GLU A 913 16.44 -46.81 11.61
CA GLU A 913 17.26 -47.37 12.67
C GLU A 913 16.95 -48.87 12.83
N ALA A 914 17.96 -49.71 12.82
CA ALA A 914 17.81 -51.15 12.98
C ALA A 914 18.72 -51.65 14.10
N ALA A 915 18.14 -52.36 15.07
CA ALA A 915 18.82 -52.88 16.25
C ALA A 915 19.22 -54.35 16.06
N LYS A 916 20.39 -54.69 16.54
CA LYS A 916 20.85 -56.08 16.58
C LYS A 916 20.09 -56.83 17.67
N PRO A 917 19.40 -57.97 17.40
CA PRO A 917 18.69 -58.72 18.44
C PRO A 917 19.63 -59.15 19.55
N THR A 918 19.22 -58.97 20.80
CA THR A 918 19.85 -59.55 21.96
C THR A 918 19.52 -61.04 22.00
N ASN A 919 20.56 -61.94 21.99
CA ASN A 919 20.39 -63.36 22.09
C ASN A 919 19.65 -63.79 23.39
#